data_3416e9829a902b0529329e10dd1a79f1
#
_entry.id   3416e9829a902b0529329e10dd1a79f1
#
_cell.length_a   1.000
_cell.length_b   1.000
_cell.length_c   1.000
_cell.angle_alpha   90.00
_cell.angle_beta   90.00
_cell.angle_gamma   90.00
#
_symmetry.space_group_name_H-M   'P 1'
#
loop_
_entity.id
_entity.type
_entity.pdbx_description
1 polymer ?
#
loop_
_entity_poly.entity_id
_entity_poly.type
_entity_poly.pdbx_seq_one_letter_code
_entity_poly.pdbx_strand_id
1 'polypeptide(L)'
;MARKTPIERYRNIGISAHIDAGKTTTTERVLFYTGVNHKIGEVHDGAATMDWMEQEQERGITITSAATTCFWKGMAGNFPEHHINIIDTPGHVDFTIEVERSMRVLDGACMVYCAVGGVQPQSETVWRQANKYGVPRLAFVNKMDRTGANFFKVYDQMRLRLKANPVPMHVPIGAEDTFKGVVDLVKMKAILWDEASQGIKFEYVDIPAELVDTCNEWHEKLVESAAESSEELMNKYLETGELTEEEIKQGIRMRTIACEIQPMLCGSAFKNKGVQAMLDAVIEYLPSPVDIPPVEGTDDNDQPITRNADDKEKFSALAFKLMSDPFVGQLTFIRVYSGSINSGDTVFNPIKGKKERLGRLLQMHANQREEIKQVLAGDIAAAVGLKDVTTGETLCDPEAVITLEKMIFPEPVIAQAVEPKTKADQEKMGLALNRLAQEDPSFRVHTDEESGQTIISGMGELHLEIIVDRMKREFSVEANVGKPQVAYRETIRKVCEESEGKFVKQSGGRGQYGHVVLKVEPQEPGKGFEFVDAIKGGVVPREFIPAVEKGCIETLKAGVMAGYPVVDVKVTLFFGSYHDVDSNENAFRMAASMAFKDGMRKASPVLLEPMMAVEVETPEDYAGNVMGDLSSRRGMVQGMDDMVGGGKAIKAEVPLAEMFGYSTTLRSATQGRATYTMEFKHYAEAPKNVAEAIMSARAK
;
A
#
# COMPACT_ATOMS: atom_id res chain seq x y z
N MET A 1 3.78 -32.02 13.92
CA MET A 1 2.53 -32.62 13.41
C MET A 1 2.55 -32.59 11.90
N ALA A 2 1.93 -33.56 11.23
CA ALA A 2 1.76 -33.49 9.78
C ALA A 2 0.80 -32.35 9.42
N ARG A 3 1.07 -31.64 8.28
CA ARG A 3 0.15 -30.63 7.77
C ARG A 3 -1.24 -31.23 7.52
N LYS A 4 -2.26 -30.52 7.94
CA LYS A 4 -3.65 -30.85 7.60
C LYS A 4 -3.94 -30.62 6.12
N THR A 5 -3.43 -29.51 5.59
CA THR A 5 -3.53 -29.14 4.17
C THR A 5 -2.11 -29.03 3.60
N PRO A 6 -1.78 -29.69 2.49
CA PRO A 6 -0.49 -29.52 1.80
C PRO A 6 -0.27 -28.06 1.39
N ILE A 7 0.99 -27.62 1.45
CA ILE A 7 1.32 -26.21 1.14
C ILE A 7 0.94 -25.82 -0.30
N GLU A 8 0.95 -26.74 -1.23
CA GLU A 8 0.55 -26.54 -2.63
C GLU A 8 -0.94 -26.17 -2.77
N ARG A 9 -1.73 -26.42 -1.74
CA ARG A 9 -3.15 -26.08 -1.68
C ARG A 9 -3.45 -24.83 -0.88
N TYR A 10 -2.43 -24.05 -0.51
CA TYR A 10 -2.59 -22.74 0.09
C TYR A 10 -2.69 -21.67 -1.00
N ARG A 11 -3.54 -20.67 -0.77
CA ARG A 11 -3.64 -19.48 -1.59
C ARG A 11 -3.72 -18.26 -0.69
N ASN A 12 -2.69 -17.42 -0.73
CA ASN A 12 -2.68 -16.14 -0.02
C ASN A 12 -3.01 -15.06 -1.03
N ILE A 13 -4.25 -14.63 -1.06
CA ILE A 13 -4.76 -13.72 -2.08
C ILE A 13 -5.27 -12.41 -1.48
N GLY A 14 -5.14 -11.34 -2.25
CA GLY A 14 -5.77 -10.06 -1.98
C GLY A 14 -6.92 -9.79 -2.94
N ILE A 15 -7.95 -9.13 -2.44
CA ILE A 15 -9.01 -8.59 -3.26
C ILE A 15 -8.85 -7.07 -3.25
N SER A 16 -8.59 -6.50 -4.40
CA SER A 16 -8.33 -5.08 -4.60
C SER A 16 -9.22 -4.50 -5.70
N ALA A 17 -9.65 -3.27 -5.53
CA ALA A 17 -10.48 -2.56 -6.50
C ALA A 17 -10.41 -1.07 -6.26
N HIS A 18 -10.86 -0.27 -7.22
CA HIS A 18 -11.20 1.11 -6.95
C HIS A 18 -12.52 1.23 -6.15
N ILE A 19 -12.79 2.40 -5.63
CA ILE A 19 -14.03 2.69 -4.91
C ILE A 19 -15.24 2.37 -5.80
N ASP A 20 -16.27 1.79 -5.22
CA ASP A 20 -17.52 1.42 -5.90
C ASP A 20 -17.43 0.36 -7.00
N ALA A 21 -16.32 -0.34 -7.16
CA ALA A 21 -16.24 -1.50 -8.06
C ALA A 21 -16.96 -2.75 -7.53
N GLY A 22 -17.43 -2.72 -6.29
CA GLY A 22 -18.11 -3.84 -5.65
C GLY A 22 -17.16 -4.84 -4.97
N LYS A 23 -16.02 -4.36 -4.49
CA LYS A 23 -15.02 -5.18 -3.77
C LYS A 23 -15.63 -5.87 -2.56
N THR A 24 -16.23 -5.13 -1.65
CA THR A 24 -16.81 -5.67 -0.41
C THR A 24 -17.93 -6.67 -0.73
N THR A 25 -18.80 -6.37 -1.68
CA THR A 25 -19.84 -7.31 -2.12
C THR A 25 -19.22 -8.60 -2.65
N THR A 26 -18.16 -8.51 -3.45
CA THR A 26 -17.46 -9.69 -3.97
C THR A 26 -16.86 -10.52 -2.84
N THR A 27 -16.20 -9.88 -1.87
CA THR A 27 -15.61 -10.55 -0.71
C THR A 27 -16.69 -11.24 0.14
N GLU A 28 -17.83 -10.58 0.38
CA GLU A 28 -18.94 -11.18 1.13
C GLU A 28 -19.52 -12.41 0.41
N ARG A 29 -19.60 -12.40 -0.90
CA ARG A 29 -20.01 -13.59 -1.68
C ARG A 29 -19.00 -14.71 -1.59
N VAL A 30 -17.71 -14.41 -1.59
CA VAL A 30 -16.65 -15.41 -1.36
C VAL A 30 -16.83 -16.07 0.00
N LEU A 31 -17.04 -15.30 1.06
CA LEU A 31 -17.28 -15.82 2.41
C LEU A 31 -18.55 -16.67 2.50
N PHE A 32 -19.59 -16.29 1.80
CA PHE A 32 -20.83 -17.04 1.72
C PHE A 32 -20.64 -18.39 1.02
N TYR A 33 -20.03 -18.43 -0.17
CA TYR A 33 -19.84 -19.67 -0.93
C TYR A 33 -18.84 -20.62 -0.28
N THR A 34 -17.90 -20.11 0.49
CA THR A 34 -16.93 -20.95 1.24
C THR A 34 -17.45 -21.41 2.61
N GLY A 35 -18.69 -21.02 2.97
CA GLY A 35 -19.35 -21.46 4.20
C GLY A 35 -18.91 -20.73 5.47
N VAL A 36 -18.11 -19.66 5.37
CA VAL A 36 -17.74 -18.82 6.51
C VAL A 36 -18.94 -18.06 7.04
N ASN A 37 -19.75 -17.50 6.13
CA ASN A 37 -21.01 -16.83 6.45
C ASN A 37 -22.21 -17.71 6.04
N HIS A 38 -23.21 -17.76 6.91
CA HIS A 38 -24.46 -18.48 6.65
C HIS A 38 -25.50 -17.64 5.91
N LYS A 39 -25.30 -16.33 5.91
CA LYS A 39 -26.15 -15.35 5.22
C LYS A 39 -25.28 -14.40 4.40
N ILE A 40 -25.83 -13.91 3.31
CA ILE A 40 -25.20 -12.89 2.50
C ILE A 40 -25.27 -11.56 3.27
N GLY A 41 -24.11 -10.97 3.56
CA GLY A 41 -24.00 -9.60 4.09
C GLY A 41 -24.11 -8.58 2.94
N GLU A 42 -24.90 -7.54 3.15
CA GLU A 42 -25.03 -6.44 2.20
C GLU A 42 -24.36 -5.16 2.75
N VAL A 43 -23.58 -4.50 1.90
CA VAL A 43 -22.84 -3.28 2.25
C VAL A 43 -23.79 -2.15 2.64
N HIS A 44 -24.89 -2.01 1.92
CA HIS A 44 -25.89 -0.96 2.17
C HIS A 44 -26.62 -1.10 3.51
N ASP A 45 -26.68 -2.32 4.04
CA ASP A 45 -27.30 -2.62 5.33
C ASP A 45 -26.31 -2.60 6.51
N GLY A 46 -25.03 -2.27 6.24
CA GLY A 46 -23.95 -2.30 7.24
C GLY A 46 -23.66 -3.71 7.78
N ALA A 47 -24.03 -4.74 7.03
CA ALA A 47 -23.94 -6.14 7.45
C ALA A 47 -22.71 -6.88 6.87
N ALA A 48 -21.79 -6.17 6.25
CA ALA A 48 -20.59 -6.75 5.65
C ALA A 48 -19.60 -7.22 6.74
N THR A 49 -19.21 -8.49 6.66
CA THR A 49 -18.40 -9.14 7.71
C THR A 49 -16.94 -8.67 7.74
N MET A 50 -16.39 -8.31 6.57
CA MET A 50 -15.01 -7.82 6.46
C MET A 50 -14.88 -6.34 6.82
N ASP A 51 -15.96 -5.58 6.80
CA ASP A 51 -16.01 -4.20 7.27
C ASP A 51 -16.26 -4.20 8.78
N TRP A 52 -15.26 -4.52 9.57
CA TRP A 52 -15.38 -4.71 11.01
C TRP A 52 -15.31 -3.38 11.80
N MET A 53 -14.81 -2.31 11.18
CA MET A 53 -14.85 -0.98 11.77
C MET A 53 -16.20 -0.32 11.51
N GLU A 54 -16.76 0.30 12.54
CA GLU A 54 -18.02 1.06 12.44
C GLU A 54 -17.95 2.14 11.34
N GLN A 55 -16.81 2.80 11.21
CA GLN A 55 -16.56 3.79 10.15
C GLN A 55 -16.60 3.21 8.74
N GLU A 56 -16.12 1.98 8.56
CA GLU A 56 -16.19 1.27 7.28
C GLU A 56 -17.63 1.00 6.89
N GLN A 57 -18.43 0.55 7.85
CA GLN A 57 -19.85 0.28 7.65
C GLN A 57 -20.66 1.56 7.35
N GLU A 58 -20.40 2.63 8.07
CA GLU A 58 -21.08 3.91 7.87
C GLU A 58 -20.72 4.57 6.54
N ARG A 59 -19.48 4.49 6.12
CA ARG A 59 -18.98 5.13 4.89
C ARG A 59 -19.09 4.24 3.65
N GLY A 60 -19.28 2.94 3.84
CA GLY A 60 -19.31 1.95 2.75
C GLY A 60 -17.97 1.78 2.03
N ILE A 61 -16.84 2.08 2.71
CA ILE A 61 -15.49 1.95 2.17
C ILE A 61 -14.63 1.10 3.09
N THR A 62 -13.68 0.36 2.53
CA THR A 62 -12.67 -0.35 3.29
C THR A 62 -11.56 0.63 3.68
N ILE A 63 -11.27 0.75 4.97
CA ILE A 63 -10.25 1.63 5.54
C ILE A 63 -9.00 0.84 5.87
N THR A 64 -9.17 -0.31 6.55
CA THR A 64 -8.08 -1.18 6.94
C THR A 64 -8.18 -2.53 6.26
N SER A 65 -7.03 -3.15 5.98
CA SER A 65 -7.01 -4.52 5.46
C SER A 65 -7.53 -5.47 6.53
N ALA A 66 -8.47 -6.33 6.15
CA ALA A 66 -8.93 -7.43 6.98
C ALA A 66 -8.45 -8.75 6.39
N ALA A 67 -7.96 -9.65 7.25
CA ALA A 67 -7.51 -10.98 6.83
C ALA A 67 -8.48 -12.04 7.36
N THR A 68 -8.88 -12.97 6.50
CA THR A 68 -9.72 -14.10 6.89
C THR A 68 -9.31 -15.37 6.18
N THR A 69 -9.58 -16.49 6.80
CA THR A 69 -9.29 -17.82 6.26
C THR A 69 -10.59 -18.50 5.83
N CYS A 70 -10.59 -19.10 4.66
CA CYS A 70 -11.69 -19.92 4.17
C CYS A 70 -11.17 -21.14 3.40
N PHE A 71 -12.07 -22.07 3.07
CA PHE A 71 -11.75 -23.31 2.37
C PHE A 71 -12.64 -23.47 1.15
N TRP A 72 -12.07 -23.93 0.05
CA TRP A 72 -12.80 -24.12 -1.20
C TRP A 72 -12.45 -25.44 -1.88
N LYS A 73 -13.46 -26.14 -2.39
CA LYS A 73 -13.35 -27.43 -3.10
C LYS A 73 -13.78 -27.37 -4.55
N GLY A 74 -14.02 -26.17 -5.06
CA GLY A 74 -14.56 -25.97 -6.40
C GLY A 74 -16.07 -25.85 -6.43
N MET A 75 -16.56 -25.21 -7.47
CA MET A 75 -17.99 -25.01 -7.76
C MET A 75 -18.74 -26.34 -7.87
N ALA A 76 -18.13 -27.33 -8.52
CA ALA A 76 -18.62 -28.69 -8.67
C ALA A 76 -18.13 -29.68 -7.59
N GLY A 77 -17.38 -29.22 -6.60
CA GLY A 77 -16.80 -30.07 -5.58
C GLY A 77 -15.68 -31.00 -6.09
N ASN A 78 -15.10 -30.70 -7.22
CA ASN A 78 -14.14 -31.56 -7.92
C ASN A 78 -12.66 -31.27 -7.60
N PHE A 79 -12.38 -30.25 -6.80
CA PHE A 79 -11.04 -29.97 -6.31
C PHE A 79 -10.83 -30.57 -4.91
N PRO A 80 -9.61 -30.95 -4.57
CA PRO A 80 -9.26 -31.16 -3.17
C PRO A 80 -9.40 -29.85 -2.40
N GLU A 81 -9.64 -29.95 -1.09
CA GLU A 81 -9.82 -28.77 -0.26
C GLU A 81 -8.58 -27.87 -0.28
N HIS A 82 -8.78 -26.59 -0.63
CA HIS A 82 -7.76 -25.55 -0.62
C HIS A 82 -7.98 -24.62 0.56
N HIS A 83 -6.88 -24.24 1.19
CA HIS A 83 -6.85 -23.28 2.29
C HIS A 83 -6.57 -21.90 1.70
N ILE A 84 -7.54 -20.99 1.76
CA ILE A 84 -7.45 -19.67 1.17
C ILE A 84 -7.42 -18.62 2.27
N ASN A 85 -6.34 -17.85 2.33
CA ASN A 85 -6.26 -16.64 3.14
C ASN A 85 -6.57 -15.44 2.25
N ILE A 86 -7.57 -14.67 2.63
CA ILE A 86 -8.02 -13.50 1.88
C ILE A 86 -7.67 -12.25 2.67
N ILE A 87 -6.99 -11.30 2.02
CA ILE A 87 -6.77 -9.96 2.53
C ILE A 87 -7.60 -9.00 1.69
N ASP A 88 -8.58 -8.38 2.34
CA ASP A 88 -9.40 -7.34 1.74
C ASP A 88 -8.69 -5.99 1.91
N THR A 89 -8.36 -5.32 0.80
CA THR A 89 -7.55 -4.09 0.80
C THR A 89 -8.37 -2.85 0.48
N PRO A 90 -8.04 -1.67 1.07
CA PRO A 90 -8.69 -0.43 0.73
C PRO A 90 -8.52 -0.06 -0.75
N GLY A 91 -9.51 0.64 -1.30
CA GLY A 91 -9.43 1.19 -2.65
C GLY A 91 -9.12 2.68 -2.70
N HIS A 92 -9.08 3.38 -1.57
CA HIS A 92 -8.88 4.82 -1.51
C HIS A 92 -7.39 5.18 -1.44
N VAL A 93 -7.00 6.24 -2.16
CA VAL A 93 -5.59 6.67 -2.25
C VAL A 93 -4.96 7.09 -0.93
N ASP A 94 -5.74 7.60 0.02
CA ASP A 94 -5.25 7.95 1.35
C ASP A 94 -4.78 6.72 2.16
N PHE A 95 -5.21 5.52 1.74
CA PHE A 95 -4.84 4.24 2.36
C PHE A 95 -3.87 3.41 1.50
N THR A 96 -3.10 4.05 0.66
CA THR A 96 -2.11 3.40 -0.22
C THR A 96 -1.17 2.48 0.56
N ILE A 97 -0.87 2.82 1.81
CA ILE A 97 -0.02 2.02 2.68
C ILE A 97 -0.62 0.65 3.02
N GLU A 98 -1.94 0.57 3.21
CA GLU A 98 -2.62 -0.70 3.45
C GLU A 98 -2.53 -1.61 2.22
N VAL A 99 -2.61 -1.03 1.04
CA VAL A 99 -2.41 -1.75 -0.23
C VAL A 99 -0.96 -2.23 -0.34
N GLU A 100 0.00 -1.37 -0.04
CA GLU A 100 1.44 -1.69 -0.05
C GLU A 100 1.77 -2.87 0.88
N ARG A 101 1.27 -2.83 2.12
CA ARG A 101 1.42 -3.92 3.09
C ARG A 101 0.87 -5.24 2.57
N SER A 102 -0.34 -5.18 2.01
CA SER A 102 -1.01 -6.35 1.47
C SER A 102 -0.24 -6.93 0.31
N MET A 103 0.15 -6.13 -0.66
CA MET A 103 0.90 -6.58 -1.84
C MET A 103 2.24 -7.24 -1.48
N ARG A 104 2.87 -6.80 -0.39
CA ARG A 104 4.15 -7.37 0.06
C ARG A 104 4.02 -8.83 0.53
N VAL A 105 2.88 -9.21 1.09
CA VAL A 105 2.67 -10.52 1.72
C VAL A 105 1.77 -11.46 0.91
N LEU A 106 1.16 -10.97 -0.16
CA LEU A 106 0.31 -11.76 -1.03
C LEU A 106 1.11 -12.58 -2.04
N ASP A 107 0.62 -13.76 -2.36
CA ASP A 107 1.14 -14.60 -3.44
C ASP A 107 0.39 -14.36 -4.75
N GLY A 108 -0.85 -13.91 -4.66
CA GLY A 108 -1.69 -13.57 -5.81
C GLY A 108 -2.74 -12.53 -5.46
N ALA A 109 -3.34 -11.92 -6.46
CA ALA A 109 -4.38 -10.91 -6.27
C ALA A 109 -5.53 -11.07 -7.25
N CYS A 110 -6.74 -10.77 -6.76
CA CYS A 110 -7.94 -10.59 -7.56
C CYS A 110 -8.21 -9.10 -7.71
N MET A 111 -8.09 -8.59 -8.93
CA MET A 111 -8.37 -7.20 -9.24
C MET A 111 -9.81 -7.09 -9.73
N VAL A 112 -10.65 -6.38 -8.98
CA VAL A 112 -12.07 -6.19 -9.32
C VAL A 112 -12.25 -4.88 -10.05
N TYR A 113 -12.82 -4.94 -11.24
CA TYR A 113 -13.14 -3.80 -12.09
C TYR A 113 -14.65 -3.64 -12.21
N CYS A 114 -15.13 -2.41 -12.34
CA CYS A 114 -16.52 -2.14 -12.66
C CYS A 114 -16.73 -2.25 -14.17
N ALA A 115 -17.73 -3.02 -14.60
CA ALA A 115 -18.06 -3.15 -16.01
C ALA A 115 -18.51 -1.83 -16.67
N VAL A 116 -18.99 -0.88 -15.88
CA VAL A 116 -19.41 0.45 -16.32
C VAL A 116 -18.26 1.45 -16.24
N GLY A 117 -17.64 1.60 -15.06
CA GLY A 117 -16.56 2.55 -14.83
C GLY A 117 -15.22 2.15 -15.44
N GLY A 118 -14.98 0.86 -15.59
CA GLY A 118 -13.75 0.32 -16.16
C GLY A 118 -12.52 0.53 -15.29
N VAL A 119 -11.38 0.79 -15.93
CA VAL A 119 -10.12 1.10 -15.27
C VAL A 119 -10.12 2.56 -14.84
N GLN A 120 -9.91 2.79 -13.55
CA GLN A 120 -9.84 4.12 -12.95
C GLN A 120 -8.44 4.40 -12.37
N PRO A 121 -8.11 5.64 -12.02
CA PRO A 121 -6.78 5.99 -11.52
C PRO A 121 -6.31 5.18 -10.31
N GLN A 122 -7.21 4.86 -9.40
CA GLN A 122 -6.92 3.99 -8.25
C GLN A 122 -6.52 2.58 -8.68
N SER A 123 -7.15 2.06 -9.75
CA SER A 123 -6.77 0.78 -10.36
C SER A 123 -5.33 0.82 -10.89
N GLU A 124 -4.92 1.94 -11.48
CA GLU A 124 -3.54 2.13 -11.97
C GLU A 124 -2.53 2.11 -10.82
N THR A 125 -2.85 2.76 -9.71
CA THR A 125 -1.98 2.80 -8.52
C THR A 125 -1.78 1.41 -7.93
N VAL A 126 -2.87 0.68 -7.71
CA VAL A 126 -2.82 -0.70 -7.20
C VAL A 126 -2.08 -1.61 -8.17
N TRP A 127 -2.29 -1.44 -9.48
CA TRP A 127 -1.60 -2.21 -10.51
C TRP A 127 -0.09 -1.99 -10.49
N ARG A 128 0.37 -0.74 -10.33
CA ARG A 128 1.80 -0.43 -10.19
C ARG A 128 2.42 -1.08 -8.96
N GLN A 129 1.71 -1.08 -7.84
CA GLN A 129 2.17 -1.75 -6.62
C GLN A 129 2.26 -3.26 -6.80
N ALA A 130 1.29 -3.87 -7.46
CA ALA A 130 1.35 -5.28 -7.79
C ALA A 130 2.51 -5.62 -8.73
N ASN A 131 2.83 -4.74 -9.69
CA ASN A 131 4.02 -4.88 -10.53
C ASN A 131 5.32 -4.78 -9.73
N LYS A 132 5.39 -3.83 -8.80
CA LYS A 132 6.56 -3.63 -7.92
C LYS A 132 6.92 -4.89 -7.14
N TYR A 133 5.93 -5.61 -6.64
CA TYR A 133 6.14 -6.84 -5.87
C TYR A 133 6.03 -8.13 -6.69
N GLY A 134 5.84 -8.02 -8.00
CA GLY A 134 5.73 -9.20 -8.87
C GLY A 134 4.55 -10.11 -8.51
N VAL A 135 3.43 -9.55 -8.11
CA VAL A 135 2.25 -10.31 -7.68
C VAL A 135 1.44 -10.78 -8.89
N PRO A 136 1.30 -12.11 -9.10
CA PRO A 136 0.40 -12.65 -10.11
C PRO A 136 -1.06 -12.23 -9.86
N ARG A 137 -1.79 -11.95 -10.92
CA ARG A 137 -3.14 -11.38 -10.85
C ARG A 137 -4.12 -12.05 -11.77
N LEU A 138 -5.36 -12.11 -11.33
CA LEU A 138 -6.51 -12.27 -12.19
C LEU A 138 -7.42 -11.04 -12.11
N ALA A 139 -8.20 -10.80 -13.14
CA ALA A 139 -9.15 -9.70 -13.23
C ALA A 139 -10.58 -10.24 -13.16
N PHE A 140 -11.41 -9.59 -12.38
CA PHE A 140 -12.85 -9.88 -12.30
C PHE A 140 -13.64 -8.62 -12.63
N VAL A 141 -14.34 -8.64 -13.76
CA VAL A 141 -15.19 -7.54 -14.21
C VAL A 141 -16.56 -7.71 -13.57
N ASN A 142 -16.82 -6.95 -12.55
CA ASN A 142 -18.03 -6.98 -11.73
C ASN A 142 -19.09 -6.01 -12.26
N LYS A 143 -20.30 -6.15 -11.76
CA LYS A 143 -21.45 -5.28 -12.09
C LYS A 143 -21.88 -5.36 -13.56
N MET A 144 -21.79 -6.55 -14.15
CA MET A 144 -22.28 -6.79 -15.51
C MET A 144 -23.79 -6.58 -15.66
N ASP A 145 -24.53 -6.55 -14.56
CA ASP A 145 -25.98 -6.27 -14.49
C ASP A 145 -26.34 -4.78 -14.55
N ARG A 146 -25.36 -3.89 -14.45
CA ARG A 146 -25.57 -2.44 -14.44
C ARG A 146 -25.73 -1.86 -15.83
N THR A 147 -26.56 -0.82 -15.95
CA THR A 147 -26.71 -0.06 -17.20
C THR A 147 -25.37 0.53 -17.66
N GLY A 148 -25.02 0.29 -18.91
CA GLY A 148 -23.73 0.69 -19.48
C GLY A 148 -22.61 -0.33 -19.30
N ALA A 149 -22.88 -1.51 -18.74
CA ALA A 149 -21.89 -2.56 -18.55
C ALA A 149 -21.34 -3.06 -19.90
N ASN A 150 -20.01 -3.11 -20.01
CA ASN A 150 -19.32 -3.58 -21.22
C ASN A 150 -18.00 -4.26 -20.87
N PHE A 151 -17.95 -5.58 -20.99
CA PHE A 151 -16.80 -6.40 -20.69
C PHE A 151 -15.58 -6.09 -21.58
N PHE A 152 -15.80 -6.00 -22.89
CA PHE A 152 -14.70 -5.76 -23.85
C PHE A 152 -14.15 -4.35 -23.80
N LYS A 153 -14.95 -3.39 -23.36
CA LYS A 153 -14.46 -2.04 -23.01
C LYS A 153 -13.41 -2.09 -21.91
N VAL A 154 -13.66 -2.86 -20.86
CA VAL A 154 -12.71 -3.03 -19.75
C VAL A 154 -11.45 -3.76 -20.23
N TYR A 155 -11.60 -4.76 -21.09
CA TYR A 155 -10.49 -5.45 -21.74
C TYR A 155 -9.55 -4.47 -22.46
N ASP A 156 -10.11 -3.60 -23.29
CA ASP A 156 -9.34 -2.60 -24.04
C ASP A 156 -8.67 -1.58 -23.11
N GLN A 157 -9.37 -1.12 -22.08
CA GLN A 157 -8.79 -0.20 -21.08
C GLN A 157 -7.66 -0.83 -20.28
N MET A 158 -7.73 -2.10 -19.92
CA MET A 158 -6.65 -2.80 -19.26
C MET A 158 -5.39 -2.83 -20.13
N ARG A 159 -5.54 -3.07 -21.42
CA ARG A 159 -4.43 -3.05 -22.38
C ARG A 159 -3.82 -1.65 -22.54
N LEU A 160 -4.65 -0.64 -22.68
CA LEU A 160 -4.21 0.74 -22.97
C LEU A 160 -3.70 1.45 -21.73
N ARG A 161 -4.43 1.43 -20.63
CA ARG A 161 -4.10 2.19 -19.40
C ARG A 161 -3.15 1.46 -18.46
N LEU A 162 -3.34 0.16 -18.28
CA LEU A 162 -2.51 -0.65 -17.38
C LEU A 162 -1.32 -1.30 -18.09
N LYS A 163 -1.30 -1.27 -19.44
CA LYS A 163 -0.35 -2.03 -20.25
C LYS A 163 -0.34 -3.51 -19.87
N ALA A 164 -1.50 -4.00 -19.46
CA ALA A 164 -1.71 -5.38 -19.11
C ALA A 164 -1.83 -6.27 -20.34
N ASN A 165 -1.76 -7.56 -20.14
CA ASN A 165 -2.04 -8.59 -21.15
C ASN A 165 -3.19 -9.48 -20.67
N PRO A 166 -4.44 -8.95 -20.63
CA PRO A 166 -5.58 -9.70 -20.15
C PRO A 166 -5.94 -10.82 -21.13
N VAL A 167 -6.25 -11.98 -20.58
CA VAL A 167 -6.71 -13.15 -21.35
C VAL A 167 -8.11 -13.51 -20.87
N PRO A 168 -9.16 -13.20 -21.64
CA PRO A 168 -10.51 -13.59 -21.29
C PRO A 168 -10.64 -15.12 -21.16
N MET A 169 -11.06 -15.55 -19.98
CA MET A 169 -11.40 -16.94 -19.69
C MET A 169 -12.89 -17.18 -19.84
N HIS A 170 -13.67 -16.12 -19.72
CA HIS A 170 -15.13 -16.13 -19.86
C HIS A 170 -15.58 -15.01 -20.78
N VAL A 171 -16.70 -15.25 -21.45
CA VAL A 171 -17.44 -14.24 -22.22
C VAL A 171 -18.80 -14.08 -21.55
N PRO A 172 -19.29 -12.85 -21.27
CA PRO A 172 -20.59 -12.67 -20.66
C PRO A 172 -21.72 -13.05 -21.58
N ILE A 173 -22.77 -13.63 -21.03
CA ILE A 173 -24.04 -13.92 -21.72
C ILE A 173 -24.98 -12.75 -21.45
N GLY A 174 -25.09 -11.83 -22.40
CA GLY A 174 -25.81 -10.58 -22.23
C GLY A 174 -25.07 -9.55 -21.42
N ALA A 175 -25.70 -8.42 -21.20
CA ALA A 175 -25.23 -7.33 -20.38
C ALA A 175 -26.42 -6.57 -19.81
N GLU A 176 -26.23 -5.77 -18.78
CA GLU A 176 -27.30 -5.02 -18.11
C GLU A 176 -28.41 -5.98 -17.61
N ASP A 177 -29.66 -5.67 -17.90
CA ASP A 177 -30.80 -6.49 -17.48
C ASP A 177 -30.83 -7.89 -18.13
N THR A 178 -30.12 -8.09 -19.22
CA THR A 178 -30.01 -9.36 -19.92
C THR A 178 -28.87 -10.25 -19.50
N PHE A 179 -28.05 -9.80 -18.55
CA PHE A 179 -26.92 -10.60 -18.02
C PHE A 179 -27.42 -11.85 -17.31
N LYS A 180 -27.13 -13.02 -17.85
CA LYS A 180 -27.64 -14.31 -17.36
C LYS A 180 -26.58 -15.21 -16.75
N GLY A 181 -25.36 -15.13 -17.25
CA GLY A 181 -24.27 -15.99 -16.89
C GLY A 181 -23.04 -15.74 -17.75
N VAL A 182 -22.18 -16.73 -17.88
CA VAL A 182 -20.94 -16.62 -18.65
C VAL A 182 -20.72 -17.85 -19.50
N VAL A 183 -19.93 -17.70 -20.57
CA VAL A 183 -19.41 -18.85 -21.33
C VAL A 183 -17.99 -19.12 -20.86
N ASP A 184 -17.74 -20.35 -20.38
CA ASP A 184 -16.40 -20.83 -20.08
C ASP A 184 -15.67 -21.19 -21.37
N LEU A 185 -14.69 -20.39 -21.74
CA LEU A 185 -13.94 -20.56 -22.99
C LEU A 185 -12.99 -21.76 -22.99
N VAL A 186 -12.64 -22.29 -21.82
CA VAL A 186 -11.85 -23.54 -21.75
C VAL A 186 -12.70 -24.74 -22.09
N LYS A 187 -13.89 -24.84 -21.48
CA LYS A 187 -14.85 -25.94 -21.71
C LYS A 187 -15.72 -25.74 -22.95
N MET A 188 -15.83 -24.52 -23.43
CA MET A 188 -16.77 -24.13 -24.48
C MET A 188 -18.22 -24.49 -24.15
N LYS A 189 -18.60 -24.19 -22.90
CA LYS A 189 -19.96 -24.35 -22.37
C LYS A 189 -20.39 -23.09 -21.64
N ALA A 190 -21.68 -22.80 -21.71
CA ALA A 190 -22.25 -21.72 -20.90
C ALA A 190 -22.51 -22.19 -19.47
N ILE A 191 -22.32 -21.29 -18.51
CA ILE A 191 -22.61 -21.53 -17.10
C ILE A 191 -23.76 -20.62 -16.69
N LEU A 192 -24.83 -21.20 -16.16
CA LEU A 192 -25.99 -20.50 -15.62
C LEU A 192 -26.12 -20.83 -14.13
N TRP A 193 -26.18 -19.81 -13.28
CA TRP A 193 -26.39 -19.97 -11.84
C TRP A 193 -27.85 -19.79 -11.48
N ASP A 194 -28.35 -20.66 -10.59
CA ASP A 194 -29.73 -20.65 -10.13
C ASP A 194 -29.98 -19.50 -9.11
N GLU A 195 -30.90 -18.62 -9.42
CA GLU A 195 -31.24 -17.50 -8.54
C GLU A 195 -31.92 -17.94 -7.24
N ALA A 196 -32.74 -18.98 -7.28
CA ALA A 196 -33.45 -19.48 -6.09
C ALA A 196 -32.50 -20.02 -5.04
N SER A 197 -31.37 -20.58 -5.44
CA SER A 197 -30.33 -21.05 -4.55
C SER A 197 -29.27 -20.00 -4.21
N GLN A 198 -29.47 -18.75 -4.58
CA GLN A 198 -28.48 -17.67 -4.45
C GLN A 198 -27.14 -18.00 -5.12
N GLY A 199 -27.19 -18.68 -6.26
CA GLY A 199 -26.02 -19.06 -7.06
C GLY A 199 -25.22 -20.26 -6.55
N ILE A 200 -25.70 -21.00 -5.56
CA ILE A 200 -25.06 -22.22 -5.09
C ILE A 200 -25.17 -23.33 -6.14
N LYS A 201 -26.33 -23.45 -6.75
CA LYS A 201 -26.58 -24.39 -7.86
C LYS A 201 -26.30 -23.75 -9.20
N PHE A 202 -25.75 -24.51 -10.10
CA PHE A 202 -25.43 -24.08 -11.46
C PHE A 202 -25.59 -25.23 -12.44
N GLU A 203 -25.67 -24.89 -13.71
CA GLU A 203 -25.71 -25.87 -14.80
C GLU A 203 -24.82 -25.45 -15.96
N TYR A 204 -24.26 -26.42 -16.65
CA TYR A 204 -23.60 -26.22 -17.93
C TYR A 204 -24.60 -26.46 -19.04
N VAL A 205 -24.71 -25.49 -19.95
CA VAL A 205 -25.60 -25.56 -21.14
C VAL A 205 -24.80 -25.22 -22.39
N ASP A 206 -25.39 -25.48 -23.55
CA ASP A 206 -24.76 -25.13 -24.81
C ASP A 206 -24.64 -23.60 -24.96
N ILE A 207 -23.61 -23.17 -25.69
CA ILE A 207 -23.39 -21.77 -25.97
C ILE A 207 -24.57 -21.20 -26.76
N PRO A 208 -25.14 -20.03 -26.34
CA PRO A 208 -26.17 -19.38 -27.12
C PRO A 208 -25.75 -19.12 -28.57
N ALA A 209 -26.63 -19.36 -29.52
CA ALA A 209 -26.29 -19.29 -30.93
C ALA A 209 -25.68 -17.95 -31.37
N GLU A 210 -26.13 -16.84 -30.79
CA GLU A 210 -25.62 -15.49 -31.03
C GLU A 210 -24.20 -15.25 -30.54
N LEU A 211 -23.69 -16.08 -29.65
CA LEU A 211 -22.35 -15.96 -29.06
C LEU A 211 -21.32 -16.96 -29.61
N VAL A 212 -21.75 -17.91 -30.44
CA VAL A 212 -20.87 -18.99 -30.92
C VAL A 212 -19.63 -18.43 -31.63
N ASP A 213 -19.80 -17.48 -32.56
CA ASP A 213 -18.69 -16.90 -33.31
C ASP A 213 -17.75 -16.11 -32.41
N THR A 214 -18.25 -15.32 -31.50
CA THR A 214 -17.47 -14.57 -30.51
C THR A 214 -16.71 -15.52 -29.61
N CYS A 215 -17.33 -16.56 -29.10
CA CYS A 215 -16.69 -17.55 -28.23
C CYS A 215 -15.62 -18.34 -28.97
N ASN A 216 -15.81 -18.70 -30.24
CA ASN A 216 -14.81 -19.37 -31.04
C ASN A 216 -13.56 -18.47 -31.25
N GLU A 217 -13.77 -17.19 -31.55
CA GLU A 217 -12.68 -16.22 -31.67
C GLU A 217 -11.86 -16.11 -30.40
N TRP A 218 -12.51 -15.93 -29.27
CA TRP A 218 -11.82 -15.77 -27.98
C TRP A 218 -11.26 -17.08 -27.44
N HIS A 219 -11.85 -18.21 -27.75
CA HIS A 219 -11.28 -19.52 -27.46
C HIS A 219 -9.96 -19.74 -28.21
N GLU A 220 -9.91 -19.39 -29.50
CA GLU A 220 -8.67 -19.46 -30.30
C GLU A 220 -7.55 -18.58 -29.68
N LYS A 221 -7.86 -17.34 -29.29
CA LYS A 221 -6.92 -16.46 -28.58
C LYS A 221 -6.45 -17.05 -27.24
N LEU A 222 -7.34 -17.69 -26.51
CA LEU A 222 -7.02 -18.36 -25.25
C LEU A 222 -6.06 -19.53 -25.47
N VAL A 223 -6.33 -20.38 -26.45
CA VAL A 223 -5.49 -21.54 -26.78
C VAL A 223 -4.10 -21.09 -27.23
N GLU A 224 -4.03 -20.06 -28.06
CA GLU A 224 -2.78 -19.45 -28.50
C GLU A 224 -1.97 -18.91 -27.31
N SER A 225 -2.60 -18.20 -26.40
CA SER A 225 -1.95 -17.70 -25.19
C SER A 225 -1.43 -18.82 -24.29
N ALA A 226 -2.18 -19.91 -24.15
CA ALA A 226 -1.71 -21.09 -23.41
C ALA A 226 -0.54 -21.78 -24.10
N ALA A 227 -0.54 -21.85 -25.42
CA ALA A 227 0.52 -22.45 -26.22
C ALA A 227 1.86 -21.71 -26.08
N GLU A 228 1.84 -20.40 -25.90
CA GLU A 228 3.03 -19.57 -25.69
C GLU A 228 3.77 -19.86 -24.38
N SER A 229 3.21 -20.67 -23.49
CA SER A 229 3.82 -21.03 -22.20
C SER A 229 5.03 -21.94 -22.32
N SER A 230 5.10 -22.75 -23.35
CA SER A 230 6.20 -23.70 -23.59
C SER A 230 6.34 -24.06 -25.05
N GLU A 231 7.54 -24.47 -25.43
CA GLU A 231 7.86 -24.95 -26.79
C GLU A 231 7.03 -26.18 -27.17
N GLU A 232 6.83 -27.09 -26.23
CA GLU A 232 6.06 -28.32 -26.40
C GLU A 232 4.59 -28.02 -26.76
N LEU A 233 3.94 -27.13 -26.00
CA LEU A 233 2.56 -26.74 -26.25
C LEU A 233 2.43 -25.93 -27.54
N MET A 234 3.40 -25.07 -27.86
CA MET A 234 3.42 -24.32 -29.11
C MET A 234 3.53 -25.25 -30.32
N ASN A 235 4.42 -26.24 -30.29
CA ASN A 235 4.55 -27.22 -31.35
C ASN A 235 3.27 -28.02 -31.56
N LYS A 236 2.65 -28.48 -30.48
CA LYS A 236 1.37 -29.17 -30.53
C LYS A 236 0.27 -28.30 -31.15
N TYR A 237 0.18 -27.04 -30.73
CA TYR A 237 -0.78 -26.10 -31.28
C TYR A 237 -0.57 -25.84 -32.78
N LEU A 238 0.66 -25.68 -33.22
CA LEU A 238 0.99 -25.48 -34.63
C LEU A 238 0.68 -26.73 -35.50
N GLU A 239 0.82 -27.91 -34.94
CA GLU A 239 0.52 -29.16 -35.65
C GLU A 239 -0.98 -29.50 -35.69
N THR A 240 -1.69 -29.34 -34.59
CA THR A 240 -3.07 -29.78 -34.43
C THR A 240 -4.10 -28.66 -34.40
N GLY A 241 -3.68 -27.42 -34.13
CA GLY A 241 -4.55 -26.26 -33.92
C GLY A 241 -5.34 -26.25 -32.61
N GLU A 242 -5.16 -27.27 -31.75
CA GLU A 242 -5.91 -27.43 -30.52
C GLU A 242 -5.02 -27.89 -29.34
N LEU A 243 -5.47 -27.58 -28.13
CA LEU A 243 -4.93 -28.07 -26.87
C LEU A 243 -6.06 -28.68 -26.03
N THR A 244 -5.75 -29.62 -25.16
CA THR A 244 -6.72 -30.16 -24.19
C THR A 244 -7.02 -29.13 -23.11
N GLU A 245 -8.15 -29.30 -22.41
CA GLU A 245 -8.51 -28.43 -21.25
C GLU A 245 -7.38 -28.33 -20.23
N GLU A 246 -6.77 -29.46 -19.87
CA GLU A 246 -5.67 -29.51 -18.90
C GLU A 246 -4.44 -28.74 -19.40
N GLU A 247 -4.12 -28.87 -20.67
CA GLU A 247 -3.00 -28.16 -21.29
C GLU A 247 -3.25 -26.65 -21.33
N ILE A 248 -4.46 -26.23 -21.64
CA ILE A 248 -4.86 -24.83 -21.63
C ILE A 248 -4.71 -24.27 -20.20
N LYS A 249 -5.27 -24.95 -19.21
CA LYS A 249 -5.19 -24.54 -17.80
C LYS A 249 -3.76 -24.46 -17.29
N GLN A 250 -2.96 -25.45 -17.62
CA GLN A 250 -1.54 -25.49 -17.25
C GLN A 250 -0.76 -24.32 -17.88
N GLY A 251 -0.94 -24.08 -19.17
CA GLY A 251 -0.26 -23.01 -19.89
C GLY A 251 -0.66 -21.61 -19.37
N ILE A 252 -1.93 -21.39 -19.14
CA ILE A 252 -2.44 -20.13 -18.55
C ILE A 252 -1.90 -19.94 -17.14
N ARG A 253 -1.89 -20.98 -16.30
CA ARG A 253 -1.31 -20.93 -14.95
C ARG A 253 0.16 -20.54 -14.97
N MET A 254 0.98 -21.17 -15.81
CA MET A 254 2.41 -20.88 -15.92
C MET A 254 2.65 -19.41 -16.26
N ARG A 255 1.95 -18.88 -17.25
CA ARG A 255 2.11 -17.49 -17.68
C ARG A 255 1.54 -16.49 -16.68
N THR A 256 0.47 -16.84 -15.97
CA THR A 256 -0.12 -16.02 -14.90
C THR A 256 0.85 -15.88 -13.72
N ILE A 257 1.45 -16.99 -13.29
CA ILE A 257 2.44 -17.00 -12.20
C ILE A 257 3.70 -16.21 -12.59
N ALA A 258 4.10 -16.27 -13.86
CA ALA A 258 5.20 -15.47 -14.40
C ALA A 258 4.84 -13.97 -14.60
N CYS A 259 3.62 -13.55 -14.29
CA CYS A 259 3.11 -12.18 -14.50
C CYS A 259 3.10 -11.74 -15.97
N GLU A 260 3.11 -12.66 -16.92
CA GLU A 260 3.06 -12.36 -18.35
C GLU A 260 1.65 -12.06 -18.85
N ILE A 261 0.66 -12.71 -18.27
CA ILE A 261 -0.75 -12.55 -18.60
C ILE A 261 -1.61 -12.43 -17.33
N GLN A 262 -2.84 -11.98 -17.49
CA GLN A 262 -3.83 -11.90 -16.43
C GLN A 262 -5.14 -12.55 -16.90
N PRO A 263 -5.55 -13.68 -16.31
CA PRO A 263 -6.86 -14.27 -16.61
C PRO A 263 -7.97 -13.27 -16.29
N MET A 264 -8.89 -13.11 -17.21
CA MET A 264 -9.99 -12.14 -17.10
C MET A 264 -11.33 -12.86 -17.08
N LEU A 265 -12.09 -12.63 -16.01
CA LEU A 265 -13.42 -13.17 -15.79
C LEU A 265 -14.42 -12.05 -15.63
N CYS A 266 -15.70 -12.38 -15.61
CA CYS A 266 -16.76 -11.42 -15.39
C CYS A 266 -17.92 -12.00 -14.59
N GLY A 267 -18.74 -11.12 -14.05
CA GLY A 267 -19.92 -11.52 -13.30
C GLY A 267 -20.64 -10.33 -12.68
N SER A 268 -21.56 -10.64 -11.80
CA SER A 268 -22.22 -9.71 -10.91
C SER A 268 -22.30 -10.31 -9.52
N ALA A 269 -21.49 -9.80 -8.61
CA ALA A 269 -21.50 -10.25 -7.22
C ALA A 269 -22.87 -10.01 -6.58
N PHE A 270 -23.47 -8.86 -6.84
CA PHE A 270 -24.80 -8.53 -6.35
C PHE A 270 -25.89 -9.52 -6.81
N LYS A 271 -25.83 -9.97 -8.05
CA LYS A 271 -26.76 -10.95 -8.64
C LYS A 271 -26.32 -12.41 -8.42
N ASN A 272 -25.30 -12.64 -7.61
CA ASN A 272 -24.79 -13.99 -7.29
C ASN A 272 -24.32 -14.80 -8.51
N LYS A 273 -23.71 -14.15 -9.48
CA LYS A 273 -23.24 -14.75 -10.73
C LYS A 273 -21.75 -14.48 -10.95
N GLY A 274 -20.97 -15.52 -11.17
CA GLY A 274 -19.57 -15.43 -11.58
C GLY A 274 -18.53 -15.46 -10.47
N VAL A 275 -18.84 -15.11 -9.23
CA VAL A 275 -17.90 -15.15 -8.10
C VAL A 275 -17.44 -16.57 -7.82
N GLN A 276 -18.32 -17.54 -7.96
CA GLN A 276 -18.02 -18.98 -7.79
C GLN A 276 -16.93 -19.43 -8.77
N ALA A 277 -17.07 -19.02 -10.03
CA ALA A 277 -16.08 -19.31 -11.07
C ALA A 277 -14.75 -18.57 -10.84
N MET A 278 -14.79 -17.38 -10.25
CA MET A 278 -13.59 -16.66 -9.82
C MET A 278 -12.83 -17.44 -8.74
N LEU A 279 -13.51 -18.03 -7.78
CA LEU A 279 -12.90 -18.90 -6.75
C LEU A 279 -12.22 -20.12 -7.38
N ASP A 280 -12.83 -20.74 -8.37
CA ASP A 280 -12.20 -21.83 -9.12
C ASP A 280 -10.95 -21.34 -9.86
N ALA A 281 -11.00 -20.16 -10.46
CA ALA A 281 -9.86 -19.55 -11.12
C ALA A 281 -8.70 -19.23 -10.15
N VAL A 282 -8.99 -18.83 -8.92
CA VAL A 282 -7.97 -18.65 -7.86
C VAL A 282 -7.19 -19.94 -7.63
N ILE A 283 -7.89 -21.07 -7.55
CA ILE A 283 -7.26 -22.37 -7.38
C ILE A 283 -6.44 -22.76 -8.61
N GLU A 284 -7.01 -22.57 -9.79
CA GLU A 284 -6.42 -23.07 -11.03
C GLU A 284 -5.26 -22.20 -11.54
N TYR A 285 -5.26 -20.88 -11.32
CA TYR A 285 -4.33 -19.96 -11.98
C TYR A 285 -3.44 -19.15 -11.04
N LEU A 286 -3.82 -18.96 -9.80
CA LEU A 286 -2.98 -18.24 -8.84
C LEU A 286 -2.01 -19.15 -8.10
N PRO A 287 -0.83 -18.64 -7.71
CA PRO A 287 0.22 -19.47 -7.11
C PRO A 287 -0.07 -19.87 -5.67
N SER A 288 0.49 -21.01 -5.28
CA SER A 288 0.71 -21.39 -3.88
C SER A 288 2.03 -20.78 -3.36
N PRO A 289 2.30 -20.83 -2.04
CA PRO A 289 3.56 -20.35 -1.50
C PRO A 289 4.82 -21.00 -2.07
N VAL A 290 4.72 -22.23 -2.60
CA VAL A 290 5.85 -22.93 -3.22
C VAL A 290 6.03 -22.60 -4.71
N ASP A 291 5.06 -21.98 -5.35
CA ASP A 291 5.12 -21.56 -6.75
C ASP A 291 5.79 -20.19 -6.93
N ILE A 292 5.98 -19.44 -5.86
CA ILE A 292 6.67 -18.15 -5.86
C ILE A 292 8.16 -18.33 -5.52
N PRO A 293 9.03 -17.37 -5.89
CA PRO A 293 10.43 -17.43 -5.50
C PRO A 293 10.63 -17.50 -3.99
N PRO A 294 11.70 -18.15 -3.49
CA PRO A 294 12.05 -18.12 -2.08
C PRO A 294 12.17 -16.69 -1.56
N VAL A 295 11.77 -16.45 -0.30
CA VAL A 295 11.89 -15.13 0.30
C VAL A 295 13.36 -14.73 0.44
N GLU A 296 13.66 -13.50 0.09
CA GLU A 296 14.99 -12.92 0.16
C GLU A 296 15.15 -12.01 1.39
N GLY A 297 16.34 -11.98 1.93
CA GLY A 297 16.72 -11.13 3.04
C GLY A 297 18.22 -11.06 3.18
N THR A 298 18.67 -10.46 4.29
CA THR A 298 20.09 -10.34 4.62
C THR A 298 20.40 -11.01 5.97
N ASP A 299 21.57 -11.58 6.10
CA ASP A 299 22.05 -12.15 7.36
C ASP A 299 22.64 -11.07 8.28
N ASP A 300 23.23 -11.49 9.43
CA ASP A 300 23.90 -10.59 10.39
C ASP A 300 25.06 -9.79 9.80
N ASN A 301 25.63 -10.23 8.68
CA ASN A 301 26.75 -9.62 7.98
C ASN A 301 26.31 -8.84 6.73
N ASP A 302 25.03 -8.52 6.61
CA ASP A 302 24.40 -7.87 5.44
C ASP A 302 24.61 -8.64 4.12
N GLN A 303 24.82 -9.96 4.19
CA GLN A 303 24.94 -10.80 3.02
C GLN A 303 23.56 -11.31 2.57
N PRO A 304 23.25 -11.30 1.26
CA PRO A 304 22.00 -11.83 0.75
C PRO A 304 21.84 -13.31 1.07
N ILE A 305 20.69 -13.67 1.63
CA ILE A 305 20.31 -15.06 1.90
C ILE A 305 18.85 -15.27 1.53
N THR A 306 18.47 -16.51 1.29
CA THR A 306 17.11 -16.90 0.96
C THR A 306 16.58 -17.97 1.91
N ARG A 307 15.25 -18.07 2.00
CA ARG A 307 14.55 -19.12 2.74
C ARG A 307 13.47 -19.70 1.85
N ASN A 308 13.40 -21.02 1.80
CA ASN A 308 12.34 -21.72 1.08
C ASN A 308 11.05 -21.83 1.91
N ALA A 309 9.93 -21.93 1.25
CA ALA A 309 8.63 -22.17 1.88
C ALA A 309 8.52 -23.64 2.31
N ASP A 310 9.25 -24.03 3.33
CA ASP A 310 9.34 -25.38 3.88
C ASP A 310 9.25 -25.32 5.41
N ASP A 311 8.42 -26.16 6.00
CA ASP A 311 8.23 -26.25 7.46
C ASP A 311 9.50 -26.64 8.22
N LYS A 312 10.44 -27.30 7.55
CA LYS A 312 11.73 -27.74 8.12
C LYS A 312 12.82 -26.67 8.09
N GLU A 313 12.61 -25.62 7.34
CA GLU A 313 13.51 -24.47 7.31
C GLU A 313 13.51 -23.72 8.64
N LYS A 314 14.49 -22.88 8.85
CA LYS A 314 14.52 -21.96 9.99
C LYS A 314 13.41 -20.93 9.85
N PHE A 315 12.75 -20.61 10.95
CA PHE A 315 11.62 -19.71 10.98
C PHE A 315 11.97 -18.31 10.50
N SER A 316 11.15 -17.77 9.61
CA SER A 316 11.12 -16.38 9.22
C SER A 316 9.71 -15.92 8.89
N ALA A 317 9.36 -14.73 9.34
CA ALA A 317 8.06 -14.14 9.12
C ALA A 317 8.15 -12.61 9.02
N LEU A 318 7.16 -12.02 8.39
CA LEU A 318 7.00 -10.56 8.31
C LEU A 318 5.77 -10.15 9.10
N ALA A 319 5.95 -9.23 10.04
CA ALA A 319 4.85 -8.54 10.71
C ALA A 319 4.33 -7.43 9.80
N PHE A 320 3.23 -7.66 9.12
CA PHE A 320 2.74 -6.72 8.09
C PHE A 320 1.62 -5.82 8.57
N LYS A 321 1.00 -6.12 9.70
CA LYS A 321 -0.09 -5.32 10.27
C LYS A 321 -0.18 -5.47 11.78
N LEU A 322 -0.35 -4.35 12.47
CA LEU A 322 -0.71 -4.31 13.87
C LEU A 322 -2.14 -3.77 14.02
N MET A 323 -2.86 -4.30 14.99
CA MET A 323 -4.23 -3.90 15.29
C MET A 323 -4.48 -3.97 16.80
N SER A 324 -5.15 -2.97 17.34
CA SER A 324 -5.60 -3.00 18.73
C SER A 324 -6.98 -3.65 18.81
N ASP A 325 -7.08 -4.68 19.61
CA ASP A 325 -8.33 -5.40 19.84
C ASP A 325 -8.82 -5.17 21.26
N PRO A 326 -10.13 -4.86 21.46
CA PRO A 326 -10.66 -4.56 22.80
C PRO A 326 -10.55 -5.70 23.80
N PHE A 327 -10.52 -6.96 23.33
CA PHE A 327 -10.58 -8.15 24.17
C PHE A 327 -9.23 -8.80 24.42
N VAL A 328 -8.35 -8.82 23.42
CA VAL A 328 -7.05 -9.50 23.48
C VAL A 328 -5.85 -8.54 23.48
N GLY A 329 -6.09 -7.26 23.32
CA GLY A 329 -5.04 -6.25 23.24
C GLY A 329 -4.42 -6.12 21.85
N GLN A 330 -3.11 -5.97 21.77
CA GLN A 330 -2.44 -5.82 20.49
C GLN A 330 -2.34 -7.14 19.73
N LEU A 331 -2.85 -7.15 18.50
CA LEU A 331 -2.68 -8.23 17.53
C LEU A 331 -1.60 -7.85 16.51
N THR A 332 -0.69 -8.77 16.25
CA THR A 332 0.31 -8.64 15.20
C THR A 332 0.04 -9.68 14.12
N PHE A 333 -0.35 -9.25 12.93
CA PHE A 333 -0.55 -10.14 11.79
C PHE A 333 0.79 -10.47 11.16
N ILE A 334 1.08 -11.75 11.03
CA ILE A 334 2.32 -12.26 10.47
C ILE A 334 2.07 -13.15 9.26
N ARG A 335 2.92 -13.02 8.24
CA ARG A 335 3.07 -13.99 7.17
C ARG A 335 4.32 -14.82 7.45
N VAL A 336 4.15 -16.11 7.64
CA VAL A 336 5.27 -17.05 7.79
C VAL A 336 5.79 -17.44 6.42
N TYR A 337 7.05 -17.12 6.14
CA TYR A 337 7.69 -17.48 4.86
C TYR A 337 8.44 -18.79 4.91
N SER A 338 9.01 -19.13 6.03
CA SER A 338 9.76 -20.38 6.21
C SER A 338 9.64 -20.91 7.63
N GLY A 339 9.84 -22.19 7.78
CA GLY A 339 9.78 -22.87 9.08
C GLY A 339 8.39 -22.92 9.68
N SER A 340 8.33 -23.11 10.97
CA SER A 340 7.11 -23.14 11.76
C SER A 340 7.31 -22.45 13.11
N ILE A 341 6.24 -21.96 13.67
CA ILE A 341 6.25 -21.31 15.00
C ILE A 341 5.11 -21.84 15.85
N ASN A 342 5.39 -22.12 17.11
CA ASN A 342 4.42 -22.58 18.08
C ASN A 342 4.05 -21.47 19.07
N SER A 343 2.84 -21.53 19.61
CA SER A 343 2.43 -20.70 20.74
C SER A 343 3.42 -20.85 21.90
N GLY A 344 3.88 -19.73 22.44
CA GLY A 344 4.88 -19.70 23.52
C GLY A 344 6.34 -19.72 23.08
N ASP A 345 6.64 -19.87 21.80
CA ASP A 345 8.01 -19.81 21.29
C ASP A 345 8.62 -18.42 21.39
N THR A 346 9.95 -18.37 21.44
CA THR A 346 10.73 -17.14 21.40
C THR A 346 11.15 -16.83 19.97
N VAL A 347 10.90 -15.60 19.52
CA VAL A 347 11.30 -15.08 18.22
C VAL A 347 12.26 -13.91 18.40
N PHE A 348 13.06 -13.65 17.37
CA PHE A 348 14.00 -12.55 17.34
C PHE A 348 13.57 -11.49 16.33
N ASN A 349 13.58 -10.22 16.76
CA ASN A 349 13.35 -9.06 15.88
C ASN A 349 14.73 -8.45 15.55
N PRO A 350 15.28 -8.71 14.36
CA PRO A 350 16.64 -8.24 14.02
C PRO A 350 16.73 -6.73 13.83
N ILE A 351 15.64 -6.05 13.56
CA ILE A 351 15.62 -4.59 13.40
C ILE A 351 15.78 -3.88 14.73
N LYS A 352 15.11 -4.38 15.78
CA LYS A 352 15.23 -3.84 17.15
C LYS A 352 16.27 -4.54 18.01
N GLY A 353 16.83 -5.66 17.52
CA GLY A 353 17.80 -6.45 18.26
C GLY A 353 17.25 -7.09 19.54
N LYS A 354 15.96 -7.41 19.57
CA LYS A 354 15.27 -7.92 20.74
C LYS A 354 14.66 -9.29 20.50
N LYS A 355 14.70 -10.13 21.53
CA LYS A 355 13.94 -11.37 21.60
C LYS A 355 12.59 -11.09 22.26
N GLU A 356 11.53 -11.67 21.67
CA GLU A 356 10.18 -11.59 22.23
C GLU A 356 9.56 -12.98 22.31
N ARG A 357 8.72 -13.19 23.28
CA ARG A 357 7.95 -14.43 23.42
C ARG A 357 6.58 -14.25 22.83
N LEU A 358 6.19 -15.14 21.93
CA LEU A 358 4.84 -15.27 21.44
C LEU A 358 3.91 -15.72 22.56
N GLY A 359 2.78 -15.07 22.71
CA GLY A 359 1.69 -15.57 23.53
C GLY A 359 0.83 -16.56 22.74
N ARG A 360 -0.42 -16.21 22.52
CA ARG A 360 -1.34 -17.02 21.72
C ARG A 360 -1.17 -16.74 20.23
N LEU A 361 -1.49 -17.73 19.41
CA LEU A 361 -1.62 -17.63 17.97
C LEU A 361 -3.09 -17.79 17.59
N LEU A 362 -3.59 -16.92 16.75
CA LEU A 362 -4.99 -16.88 16.33
C LEU A 362 -5.10 -16.99 14.81
N GLN A 363 -6.05 -17.80 14.36
CA GLN A 363 -6.51 -17.82 12.98
C GLN A 363 -7.83 -17.07 12.90
N MET A 364 -7.94 -16.16 11.94
CA MET A 364 -9.11 -15.31 11.78
C MET A 364 -10.07 -15.95 10.78
N HIS A 365 -11.30 -16.20 11.19
CA HIS A 365 -12.40 -16.67 10.38
C HIS A 365 -13.49 -15.58 10.38
N ALA A 366 -13.34 -14.57 9.52
CA ALA A 366 -14.23 -13.41 9.53
C ALA A 366 -14.24 -12.73 10.92
N ASN A 367 -15.37 -12.75 11.62
CA ASN A 367 -15.51 -12.18 12.96
C ASN A 367 -15.16 -13.14 14.10
N GLN A 368 -14.82 -14.38 13.77
CA GLN A 368 -14.46 -15.38 14.76
C GLN A 368 -12.94 -15.56 14.82
N ARG A 369 -12.44 -15.80 16.02
CA ARG A 369 -11.03 -16.06 16.29
C ARG A 369 -10.90 -17.47 16.79
N GLU A 370 -10.07 -18.26 16.11
CA GLU A 370 -9.73 -19.60 16.52
C GLU A 370 -8.31 -19.60 17.06
N GLU A 371 -8.14 -20.07 18.29
CA GLU A 371 -6.81 -20.28 18.85
C GLU A 371 -6.16 -21.49 18.23
N ILE A 372 -4.98 -21.30 17.66
CA ILE A 372 -4.17 -22.36 17.05
C ILE A 372 -2.86 -22.52 17.80
N LYS A 373 -2.32 -23.73 17.78
CA LYS A 373 -1.06 -24.04 18.49
C LYS A 373 0.17 -23.77 17.66
N GLN A 374 0.05 -23.80 16.35
CA GLN A 374 1.16 -23.75 15.43
C GLN A 374 0.77 -23.05 14.13
N VAL A 375 1.70 -22.26 13.58
CA VAL A 375 1.61 -21.68 12.23
C VAL A 375 2.75 -22.25 11.40
N LEU A 376 2.42 -22.75 10.21
CA LEU A 376 3.35 -23.36 9.29
C LEU A 376 3.77 -22.40 8.17
N ALA A 377 4.85 -22.77 7.45
CA ALA A 377 5.33 -21.99 6.31
C ALA A 377 4.22 -21.75 5.28
N GLY A 378 4.14 -20.53 4.76
CA GLY A 378 3.15 -20.11 3.76
C GLY A 378 1.80 -19.69 4.34
N ASP A 379 1.62 -19.69 5.64
CA ASP A 379 0.35 -19.31 6.27
C ASP A 379 0.40 -17.88 6.86
N ILE A 380 -0.77 -17.33 7.10
CA ILE A 380 -1.00 -16.03 7.72
C ILE A 380 -1.77 -16.25 9.03
N ALA A 381 -1.30 -15.64 10.10
CA ALA A 381 -1.95 -15.72 11.40
C ALA A 381 -1.75 -14.44 12.20
N ALA A 382 -2.49 -14.28 13.29
CA ALA A 382 -2.31 -13.21 14.24
C ALA A 382 -1.61 -13.71 15.50
N ALA A 383 -0.61 -12.98 15.96
CA ALA A 383 0.11 -13.26 17.21
C ALA A 383 -0.31 -12.26 18.31
N VAL A 384 -0.49 -12.79 19.51
CA VAL A 384 -0.76 -11.99 20.71
C VAL A 384 0.49 -11.99 21.59
N GLY A 385 0.79 -10.87 22.23
CA GLY A 385 1.85 -10.78 23.24
C GLY A 385 3.16 -10.20 22.73
N LEU A 386 3.27 -9.80 21.49
CA LEU A 386 4.40 -9.06 20.96
C LEU A 386 4.26 -7.57 21.35
N LYS A 387 5.26 -7.02 22.06
CA LYS A 387 5.17 -5.67 22.64
C LYS A 387 5.92 -4.61 21.83
N ASP A 388 7.04 -4.97 21.27
CA ASP A 388 7.99 -4.03 20.65
C ASP A 388 8.00 -4.11 19.11
N VAL A 389 7.21 -4.98 18.51
CA VAL A 389 7.14 -5.14 17.05
C VAL A 389 6.33 -4.01 16.42
N THR A 390 6.86 -3.43 15.35
CA THR A 390 6.15 -2.47 14.51
C THR A 390 5.90 -3.05 13.11
N THR A 391 4.98 -2.45 12.37
CA THR A 391 4.64 -2.90 11.03
C THR A 391 5.84 -2.88 10.09
N GLY A 392 6.02 -3.96 9.33
CA GLY A 392 7.11 -4.11 8.37
C GLY A 392 8.37 -4.74 8.94
N GLU A 393 8.39 -5.07 10.23
CA GLU A 393 9.55 -5.73 10.86
C GLU A 393 9.53 -7.24 10.67
N THR A 394 10.72 -7.81 10.68
CA THR A 394 10.94 -9.25 10.56
C THR A 394 10.91 -9.93 11.92
N LEU A 395 10.36 -11.12 11.97
CA LEU A 395 10.51 -12.06 13.08
C LEU A 395 11.20 -13.32 12.57
N CYS A 396 12.22 -13.78 13.26
CA CYS A 396 13.00 -14.93 12.83
C CYS A 396 13.44 -15.82 14.00
N ASP A 397 14.02 -16.97 13.67
CA ASP A 397 14.67 -17.84 14.64
C ASP A 397 15.89 -17.13 15.23
N PRO A 398 16.03 -17.06 16.57
CA PRO A 398 17.19 -16.44 17.22
C PRO A 398 18.54 -17.06 16.82
N GLU A 399 18.56 -18.32 16.41
CA GLU A 399 19.76 -19.05 16.00
C GLU A 399 20.08 -18.93 14.50
N ALA A 400 19.15 -18.39 13.70
CA ALA A 400 19.31 -18.22 12.26
C ALA A 400 18.71 -16.89 11.82
N VAL A 401 19.41 -15.80 12.12
CA VAL A 401 18.93 -14.44 11.88
C VAL A 401 18.86 -14.12 10.39
N ILE A 402 17.71 -13.61 9.98
CA ILE A 402 17.46 -13.05 8.67
C ILE A 402 16.65 -11.77 8.84
N THR A 403 17.02 -10.72 8.12
CA THR A 403 16.22 -9.51 7.97
C THR A 403 15.61 -9.50 6.59
N LEU A 404 14.29 -9.65 6.51
CA LEU A 404 13.56 -9.57 5.25
C LEU A 404 13.54 -8.12 4.75
N GLU A 405 13.34 -7.94 3.46
CA GLU A 405 13.26 -6.61 2.85
C GLU A 405 12.24 -5.74 3.58
N LYS A 406 12.67 -4.54 3.98
CA LYS A 406 11.81 -3.57 4.65
C LYS A 406 10.76 -3.01 3.70
N MET A 407 9.55 -2.81 4.22
CA MET A 407 8.55 -2.00 3.54
C MET A 407 8.99 -0.53 3.57
N ILE A 408 8.92 0.14 2.42
CA ILE A 408 9.15 1.57 2.32
C ILE A 408 7.78 2.26 2.40
N PHE A 409 7.62 3.09 3.40
CA PHE A 409 6.38 3.82 3.62
C PHE A 409 6.52 5.26 3.15
N PRO A 410 5.47 5.83 2.50
CA PRO A 410 5.50 7.23 2.08
C PRO A 410 5.51 8.18 3.27
N GLU A 411 6.22 9.29 3.12
CA GLU A 411 6.21 10.36 4.11
C GLU A 411 4.87 11.10 4.10
N PRO A 412 4.35 11.50 5.27
CA PRO A 412 3.14 12.30 5.36
C PRO A 412 3.27 13.64 4.63
N VAL A 413 2.19 14.11 4.03
CA VAL A 413 2.16 15.36 3.24
C VAL A 413 1.25 16.44 3.81
N ILE A 414 0.41 16.10 4.78
CA ILE A 414 -0.53 17.01 5.44
C ILE A 414 -0.41 16.87 6.95
N ALA A 415 -0.60 17.98 7.65
CA ALA A 415 -0.53 18.01 9.11
C ALA A 415 -1.69 18.82 9.71
N GLN A 416 -2.12 18.46 10.91
CA GLN A 416 -3.12 19.17 11.68
C GLN A 416 -2.71 19.25 13.15
N ALA A 417 -3.03 20.37 13.81
CA ALA A 417 -2.92 20.45 15.26
C ALA A 417 -4.15 19.79 15.90
N VAL A 418 -3.93 19.03 16.96
CA VAL A 418 -4.99 18.43 17.76
C VAL A 418 -4.81 18.80 19.22
N GLU A 419 -5.92 19.17 19.86
CA GLU A 419 -5.96 19.51 21.28
C GLU A 419 -7.07 18.72 21.97
N PRO A 420 -6.84 18.12 23.15
CA PRO A 420 -7.91 17.46 23.88
C PRO A 420 -8.93 18.50 24.35
N LYS A 421 -10.22 18.15 24.34
CA LYS A 421 -11.28 19.05 24.84
C LYS A 421 -11.18 19.32 26.33
N THR A 422 -10.61 18.40 27.08
CA THR A 422 -10.40 18.51 28.52
C THR A 422 -8.95 18.22 28.89
N LYS A 423 -8.46 18.85 29.96
CA LYS A 423 -7.10 18.57 30.48
C LYS A 423 -6.92 17.12 30.93
N ALA A 424 -7.97 16.49 31.42
CA ALA A 424 -7.96 15.08 31.83
C ALA A 424 -7.72 14.12 30.65
N ASP A 425 -8.07 14.53 29.44
CA ASP A 425 -7.92 13.70 28.23
C ASP A 425 -6.54 13.82 27.58
N GLN A 426 -5.67 14.71 28.06
CA GLN A 426 -4.36 14.92 27.42
C GLN A 426 -3.47 13.68 27.46
N GLU A 427 -3.43 13.01 28.60
CA GLU A 427 -2.66 11.76 28.76
C GLU A 427 -3.27 10.62 27.94
N LYS A 428 -4.59 10.49 27.93
CA LYS A 428 -5.32 9.53 27.10
C LYS A 428 -5.09 9.78 25.61
N MET A 429 -5.10 11.04 25.18
CA MET A 429 -4.83 11.43 23.80
C MET A 429 -3.42 11.02 23.37
N GLY A 430 -2.41 11.27 24.20
CA GLY A 430 -1.04 10.85 23.91
C GLY A 430 -0.92 9.34 23.74
N LEU A 431 -1.54 8.56 24.63
CA LEU A 431 -1.56 7.09 24.52
C LEU A 431 -2.30 6.61 23.27
N ALA A 432 -3.46 7.20 22.96
CA ALA A 432 -4.24 6.86 21.78
C ALA A 432 -3.46 7.14 20.48
N LEU A 433 -2.90 8.32 20.36
CA LEU A 433 -2.12 8.71 19.18
C LEU A 433 -0.86 7.85 19.00
N ASN A 434 -0.17 7.50 20.08
CA ASN A 434 0.99 6.61 20.00
C ASN A 434 0.62 5.22 19.52
N ARG A 435 -0.50 4.66 19.98
CA ARG A 435 -0.99 3.37 19.50
C ARG A 435 -1.37 3.41 18.02
N LEU A 436 -2.07 4.45 17.59
CA LEU A 436 -2.44 4.63 16.20
C LEU A 436 -1.20 4.80 15.29
N ALA A 437 -0.18 5.50 15.77
CA ALA A 437 1.10 5.64 15.06
C ALA A 437 1.88 4.33 14.95
N GLN A 438 1.76 3.43 15.93
CA GLN A 438 2.35 2.09 15.85
C GLN A 438 1.65 1.20 14.81
N GLU A 439 0.34 1.35 14.66
CA GLU A 439 -0.44 0.62 13.68
C GLU A 439 -0.19 1.11 12.25
N ASP A 440 0.02 2.39 12.06
CA ASP A 440 0.12 3.06 10.77
C ASP A 440 1.42 3.86 10.62
N PRO A 441 2.43 3.33 9.92
CA PRO A 441 3.70 4.02 9.69
C PRO A 441 3.61 5.29 8.85
N SER A 442 2.52 5.50 8.10
CA SER A 442 2.27 6.75 7.36
C SER A 442 1.65 7.85 8.20
N PHE A 443 1.25 7.51 9.42
CA PHE A 443 0.74 8.44 10.40
C PHE A 443 1.82 8.78 11.43
N ARG A 444 2.04 10.07 11.67
CA ARG A 444 3.05 10.53 12.63
C ARG A 444 2.48 11.54 13.61
N VAL A 445 3.03 11.52 14.80
CA VAL A 445 2.67 12.42 15.90
C VAL A 445 3.94 13.07 16.44
N HIS A 446 3.93 14.38 16.59
CA HIS A 446 4.99 15.10 17.30
C HIS A 446 4.41 16.30 18.05
N THR A 447 5.14 16.76 19.06
CA THR A 447 4.81 18.00 19.76
C THR A 447 5.65 19.13 19.17
N ASP A 448 4.99 20.21 18.77
CA ASP A 448 5.66 21.43 18.33
C ASP A 448 6.26 22.12 19.55
N GLU A 449 7.57 22.27 19.59
CA GLU A 449 8.30 22.84 20.72
C GLU A 449 7.97 24.33 20.95
N GLU A 450 7.64 25.07 19.91
CA GLU A 450 7.32 26.50 19.99
C GLU A 450 5.91 26.74 20.53
N SER A 451 4.91 26.03 19.97
CA SER A 451 3.50 26.24 20.34
C SER A 451 3.03 25.29 21.46
N GLY A 452 3.75 24.24 21.73
CA GLY A 452 3.36 23.18 22.65
C GLY A 452 2.17 22.36 22.15
N GLN A 453 1.75 22.52 20.89
CA GLN A 453 0.66 21.80 20.29
C GLN A 453 1.08 20.39 19.86
N THR A 454 0.16 19.44 19.94
CA THR A 454 0.32 18.12 19.35
C THR A 454 -0.06 18.19 17.87
N ILE A 455 0.86 17.82 17.00
CA ILE A 455 0.68 17.81 15.55
C ILE A 455 0.57 16.37 15.06
N ILE A 456 -0.48 16.08 14.31
CA ILE A 456 -0.65 14.81 13.60
C ILE A 456 -0.42 15.02 12.11
N SER A 457 0.23 14.07 11.47
CA SER A 457 0.58 14.12 10.05
C SER A 457 0.16 12.84 9.34
N GLY A 458 -0.36 12.96 8.13
CA GLY A 458 -0.86 11.83 7.35
C GLY A 458 -0.85 12.09 5.84
N MET A 459 -1.46 11.16 5.10
CA MET A 459 -1.43 11.15 3.64
C MET A 459 -2.55 11.95 2.98
N GLY A 460 -3.55 12.39 3.72
CA GLY A 460 -4.66 13.17 3.21
C GLY A 460 -5.65 13.56 4.31
N GLU A 461 -6.62 14.40 3.95
CA GLU A 461 -7.64 14.88 4.89
C GLU A 461 -8.48 13.73 5.45
N LEU A 462 -8.91 12.81 4.59
CA LEU A 462 -9.70 11.65 5.00
C LEU A 462 -8.92 10.75 5.95
N HIS A 463 -7.63 10.54 5.70
CA HIS A 463 -6.76 9.77 6.59
C HIS A 463 -6.73 10.34 8.01
N LEU A 464 -6.51 11.65 8.14
CA LEU A 464 -6.47 12.32 9.44
C LEU A 464 -7.87 12.38 10.11
N GLU A 465 -8.92 12.58 9.34
CA GLU A 465 -10.30 12.55 9.83
C GLU A 465 -10.65 11.20 10.46
N ILE A 466 -10.27 10.11 9.82
CA ILE A 466 -10.47 8.75 10.33
C ILE A 466 -9.69 8.52 11.60
N ILE A 467 -8.44 8.97 11.67
CA ILE A 467 -7.61 8.87 12.89
C ILE A 467 -8.27 9.59 14.07
N VAL A 468 -8.75 10.81 13.88
CA VAL A 468 -9.44 11.58 14.91
C VAL A 468 -10.72 10.90 15.36
N ASP A 469 -11.48 10.37 14.44
CA ASP A 469 -12.72 9.64 14.73
C ASP A 469 -12.45 8.31 15.47
N ARG A 470 -11.39 7.58 15.11
CA ARG A 470 -10.93 6.39 15.83
C ARG A 470 -10.52 6.73 17.28
N MET A 471 -9.84 7.85 17.46
CA MET A 471 -9.46 8.33 18.78
C MET A 471 -10.69 8.54 19.68
N LYS A 472 -11.77 9.09 19.13
CA LYS A 472 -13.05 9.26 19.83
C LYS A 472 -13.73 7.92 20.12
N ARG A 473 -13.87 7.05 19.14
CA ARG A 473 -14.63 5.80 19.23
C ARG A 473 -13.93 4.70 20.02
N GLU A 474 -12.65 4.50 19.75
CA GLU A 474 -11.88 3.39 20.33
C GLU A 474 -11.25 3.76 21.67
N PHE A 475 -10.88 5.02 21.87
CA PHE A 475 -10.16 5.48 23.06
C PHE A 475 -10.95 6.46 23.92
N SER A 476 -12.16 6.80 23.53
CA SER A 476 -13.03 7.75 24.23
C SER A 476 -12.36 9.12 24.49
N VAL A 477 -11.60 9.61 23.51
CA VAL A 477 -10.93 10.91 23.55
C VAL A 477 -11.51 11.82 22.48
N GLU A 478 -12.09 12.94 22.88
CA GLU A 478 -12.51 13.99 21.97
C GLU A 478 -11.45 15.08 21.87
N ALA A 479 -11.16 15.52 20.65
CA ALA A 479 -10.18 16.54 20.37
C ALA A 479 -10.75 17.65 19.47
N ASN A 480 -10.22 18.86 19.66
CA ASN A 480 -10.39 19.96 18.72
C ASN A 480 -9.30 19.87 17.66
N VAL A 481 -9.68 20.00 16.41
CA VAL A 481 -8.79 19.84 15.28
C VAL A 481 -8.62 21.18 14.54
N GLY A 482 -7.38 21.57 14.30
CA GLY A 482 -7.06 22.78 13.52
C GLY A 482 -7.24 22.54 12.01
N LYS A 483 -7.03 23.59 11.21
CA LYS A 483 -7.07 23.49 9.76
C LYS A 483 -5.88 22.66 9.24
N PRO A 484 -6.06 21.88 8.15
CA PRO A 484 -4.96 21.18 7.51
C PRO A 484 -3.83 22.13 7.08
N GLN A 485 -2.60 21.71 7.31
CA GLN A 485 -1.39 22.41 6.92
C GLN A 485 -0.57 21.54 5.99
N VAL A 486 0.03 22.15 4.98
CA VAL A 486 0.92 21.44 4.06
C VAL A 486 2.27 21.19 4.73
N ALA A 487 2.78 19.99 4.60
CA ALA A 487 4.12 19.63 5.06
C ALA A 487 5.18 20.00 4.02
N TYR A 488 5.71 21.21 4.12
CA TYR A 488 6.81 21.65 3.27
C TYR A 488 8.14 21.03 3.69
N ARG A 489 9.14 21.10 2.81
CA ARG A 489 10.53 20.66 3.06
C ARG A 489 11.49 21.74 2.57
N GLU A 490 12.73 21.66 3.01
CA GLU A 490 13.81 22.54 2.59
C GLU A 490 14.91 21.71 1.91
N THR A 491 15.61 22.31 0.97
CA THR A 491 16.80 21.72 0.34
C THR A 491 17.72 22.81 -0.20
N ILE A 492 18.80 22.43 -0.83
CA ILE A 492 19.77 23.35 -1.44
C ILE A 492 19.95 23.04 -2.93
N ARG A 493 20.37 24.04 -3.70
CA ARG A 493 20.62 23.92 -5.15
C ARG A 493 22.09 23.99 -5.55
N LYS A 494 22.95 24.52 -4.68
CA LYS A 494 24.38 24.72 -4.93
C LYS A 494 25.24 24.01 -3.89
N VAL A 495 26.50 23.83 -4.22
CA VAL A 495 27.49 23.30 -3.32
C VAL A 495 28.11 24.44 -2.51
N CYS A 496 28.22 24.28 -1.19
CA CYS A 496 29.05 25.08 -0.34
C CYS A 496 30.31 24.28 0.00
N GLU A 497 31.43 24.63 -0.61
CA GLU A 497 32.70 23.91 -0.48
C GLU A 497 33.27 23.98 0.94
N GLU A 498 33.11 25.11 1.61
CA GLU A 498 33.61 25.34 2.96
C GLU A 498 32.60 26.11 3.80
N SER A 499 32.17 25.51 4.87
CA SER A 499 31.33 26.14 5.88
C SER A 499 31.94 25.91 7.26
N GLU A 500 32.34 26.97 7.93
CA GLU A 500 32.99 26.92 9.21
C GLU A 500 32.02 27.16 10.35
N GLY A 501 32.07 26.32 11.38
CA GLY A 501 31.38 26.51 12.64
C GLY A 501 32.37 26.43 13.79
N LYS A 502 32.42 27.49 14.59
CA LYS A 502 33.32 27.58 15.77
C LYS A 502 32.50 27.98 16.99
N PHE A 503 32.39 27.09 17.93
CA PHE A 503 31.70 27.32 19.19
C PHE A 503 32.72 27.45 20.32
N VAL A 504 32.83 28.64 20.90
CA VAL A 504 33.74 28.94 22.00
C VAL A 504 32.94 29.63 23.08
N LYS A 505 32.96 29.06 24.28
CA LYS A 505 32.37 29.65 25.48
C LYS A 505 33.32 29.54 26.64
N GLN A 506 33.65 30.68 27.22
CA GLN A 506 34.45 30.76 28.46
C GLN A 506 33.59 31.42 29.56
N SER A 507 33.37 30.71 30.63
CA SER A 507 32.67 31.20 31.81
C SER A 507 33.33 30.65 33.04
N GLY A 508 34.20 31.41 33.72
CA GLY A 508 34.70 31.21 35.07
C GLY A 508 35.10 29.80 35.56
N GLY A 509 35.44 28.91 34.65
CA GLY A 509 35.74 27.50 34.89
C GLY A 509 36.18 26.80 33.60
N ARG A 510 35.88 25.51 33.44
CA ARG A 510 36.14 24.73 32.21
C ARG A 510 35.33 25.33 31.07
N GLY A 511 36.00 25.80 30.03
CA GLY A 511 35.34 26.37 28.84
C GLY A 511 34.76 25.32 27.91
N GLN A 512 34.22 25.77 26.79
CA GLN A 512 33.76 24.92 25.71
C GLN A 512 34.43 25.33 24.39
N TYR A 513 34.91 24.38 23.63
CA TYR A 513 35.54 24.61 22.33
C TYR A 513 35.16 23.52 21.34
N GLY A 514 34.58 23.88 20.25
CA GLY A 514 34.32 23.03 19.09
C GLY A 514 34.52 23.79 17.80
N HIS A 515 35.23 23.19 16.86
CA HIS A 515 35.51 23.79 15.56
C HIS A 515 35.45 22.75 14.45
N VAL A 516 34.58 22.96 13.47
CA VAL A 516 34.41 22.08 12.33
C VAL A 516 34.32 22.88 11.04
N VAL A 517 34.76 22.29 9.95
CA VAL A 517 34.58 22.81 8.58
C VAL A 517 33.89 21.74 7.77
N LEU A 518 32.74 22.10 7.19
CA LEU A 518 31.87 21.19 6.44
C LEU A 518 31.82 21.59 4.96
N LYS A 519 31.69 20.57 4.12
CA LYS A 519 31.23 20.72 2.74
C LYS A 519 29.76 20.33 2.72
N VAL A 520 28.89 21.20 2.23
CA VAL A 520 27.46 20.95 2.12
C VAL A 520 27.09 20.92 0.64
N GLU A 521 26.53 19.82 0.19
CA GLU A 521 26.20 19.63 -1.22
C GLU A 521 24.80 19.00 -1.40
N PRO A 522 24.09 19.33 -2.51
CA PRO A 522 22.80 18.74 -2.80
C PRO A 522 22.96 17.27 -3.23
N GLN A 523 21.94 16.49 -2.95
CA GLN A 523 21.79 15.13 -3.44
C GLN A 523 20.62 15.03 -4.43
N GLU A 524 20.51 13.91 -5.13
CA GLU A 524 19.35 13.62 -5.96
C GLU A 524 18.07 13.51 -5.12
N PRO A 525 16.91 13.91 -5.66
CA PRO A 525 15.64 13.78 -4.97
C PRO A 525 15.39 12.37 -4.43
N GLY A 526 14.97 12.30 -3.16
CA GLY A 526 14.69 11.03 -2.47
C GLY A 526 15.89 10.36 -1.80
N LYS A 527 17.10 10.91 -1.92
CA LYS A 527 18.31 10.35 -1.27
C LYS A 527 18.41 10.65 0.23
N GLY A 528 17.66 11.63 0.71
CA GLY A 528 17.65 12.00 2.12
C GLY A 528 18.93 12.68 2.58
N PHE A 529 19.44 12.28 3.75
CA PHE A 529 20.64 12.84 4.36
C PHE A 529 21.79 11.83 4.37
N GLU A 530 22.99 12.29 4.00
CA GLU A 530 24.22 11.52 4.08
C GLU A 530 25.27 12.33 4.82
N PHE A 531 25.95 11.71 5.79
CA PHE A 531 27.10 12.26 6.50
C PHE A 531 28.35 11.48 6.15
N VAL A 532 29.40 12.20 5.76
CA VAL A 532 30.69 11.62 5.41
C VAL A 532 31.78 12.17 6.31
N ASP A 533 32.52 11.27 6.96
CA ASP A 533 33.75 11.60 7.71
C ASP A 533 34.95 11.53 6.76
N ALA A 534 35.53 12.68 6.48
CA ALA A 534 36.73 12.81 5.65
C ALA A 534 37.89 13.44 6.43
N ILE A 535 37.90 13.33 7.75
CA ILE A 535 38.95 13.88 8.63
C ILE A 535 40.26 13.16 8.36
N LYS A 536 41.33 13.95 8.21
CA LYS A 536 42.70 13.48 8.09
C LYS A 536 43.57 14.04 9.24
N GLY A 537 44.52 13.25 9.71
CA GLY A 537 45.47 13.69 10.71
C GLY A 537 44.92 13.92 12.12
N GLY A 538 43.72 13.46 12.42
CA GLY A 538 43.13 13.54 13.77
C GLY A 538 42.81 14.98 14.22
N VAL A 539 42.63 15.92 13.30
CA VAL A 539 42.30 17.34 13.61
C VAL A 539 40.98 17.50 14.36
N VAL A 540 40.07 16.56 14.20
CA VAL A 540 38.90 16.36 15.04
C VAL A 540 39.03 14.95 15.64
N PRO A 541 39.06 14.81 16.96
CA PRO A 541 39.12 13.50 17.60
C PRO A 541 37.92 12.62 17.19
N ARG A 542 38.19 11.33 17.00
CA ARG A 542 37.14 10.38 16.57
C ARG A 542 35.96 10.31 17.51
N GLU A 543 36.16 10.53 18.79
CA GLU A 543 35.14 10.55 19.83
C GLU A 543 34.11 11.66 19.65
N PHE A 544 34.45 12.77 18.95
CA PHE A 544 33.59 13.92 18.73
C PHE A 544 32.88 13.90 17.36
N ILE A 545 33.26 13.02 16.45
CA ILE A 545 32.65 12.92 15.12
C ILE A 545 31.15 12.54 15.18
N PRO A 546 30.72 11.59 16.03
CA PRO A 546 29.28 11.32 16.24
C PRO A 546 28.50 12.54 16.73
N ALA A 547 29.13 13.40 17.56
CA ALA A 547 28.48 14.64 18.01
C ALA A 547 28.29 15.65 16.86
N VAL A 548 29.24 15.71 15.93
CA VAL A 548 29.12 16.54 14.71
C VAL A 548 27.95 16.06 13.85
N GLU A 549 27.84 14.78 13.58
CA GLU A 549 26.73 14.19 12.85
C GLU A 549 25.38 14.46 13.53
N LYS A 550 25.32 14.29 14.84
CA LYS A 550 24.12 14.58 15.64
C LYS A 550 23.70 16.04 15.54
N GLY A 551 24.65 16.97 15.60
CA GLY A 551 24.41 18.41 15.42
C GLY A 551 23.85 18.76 14.05
N CYS A 552 24.34 18.11 12.99
CA CYS A 552 23.82 18.23 11.65
C CYS A 552 22.38 17.70 11.55
N ILE A 553 22.11 16.54 12.13
CA ILE A 553 20.76 15.92 12.13
C ILE A 553 19.74 16.77 12.87
N GLU A 554 20.09 17.30 14.03
CA GLU A 554 19.21 18.19 14.81
C GLU A 554 18.87 19.46 14.03
N THR A 555 19.85 20.05 13.36
CA THR A 555 19.66 21.25 12.51
C THR A 555 18.82 20.93 11.28
N LEU A 556 19.04 19.78 10.67
CA LEU A 556 18.27 19.28 9.53
C LEU A 556 16.78 19.17 9.88
N LYS A 557 16.46 18.62 11.03
CA LYS A 557 15.08 18.49 11.52
C LYS A 557 14.41 19.83 11.83
N ALA A 558 15.16 20.78 12.34
CA ALA A 558 14.67 22.10 12.71
C ALA A 558 14.49 23.04 11.50
N GLY A 559 15.20 22.77 10.40
CA GLY A 559 15.21 23.61 9.22
C GLY A 559 16.08 24.86 9.34
N VAL A 560 16.28 25.56 8.25
CA VAL A 560 17.15 26.73 8.15
C VAL A 560 16.44 27.97 7.61
N MET A 561 15.50 27.78 6.65
CA MET A 561 14.76 28.87 6.02
C MET A 561 13.47 29.23 6.76
N ALA A 562 12.61 28.24 6.92
CA ALA A 562 11.23 28.42 7.42
C ALA A 562 10.85 27.40 8.50
N GLY A 563 11.84 26.67 9.03
CA GLY A 563 11.62 25.68 10.08
C GLY A 563 11.02 24.37 9.60
N TYR A 564 11.15 24.05 8.32
CA TYR A 564 10.75 22.75 7.77
C TYR A 564 11.95 21.82 7.64
N PRO A 565 11.76 20.49 7.75
CA PRO A 565 12.86 19.55 7.63
C PRO A 565 13.63 19.70 6.33
N VAL A 566 14.95 19.61 6.42
CA VAL A 566 15.85 19.63 5.25
C VAL A 566 15.98 18.21 4.70
N VAL A 567 15.91 18.07 3.39
CA VAL A 567 16.03 16.79 2.67
C VAL A 567 17.07 16.90 1.55
N ASP A 568 17.58 15.74 1.13
CA ASP A 568 18.44 15.60 -0.06
C ASP A 568 19.73 16.43 0.01
N VAL A 569 20.44 16.32 1.13
CA VAL A 569 21.68 17.01 1.42
C VAL A 569 22.75 16.03 1.88
N LYS A 570 23.98 16.21 1.39
CA LYS A 570 25.16 15.49 1.81
C LYS A 570 26.12 16.45 2.52
N VAL A 571 26.54 16.06 3.72
CA VAL A 571 27.49 16.81 4.53
C VAL A 571 28.78 16.01 4.67
N THR A 572 29.91 16.65 4.33
CA THR A 572 31.24 16.09 4.51
C THR A 572 32.01 16.89 5.54
N LEU A 573 32.39 16.25 6.63
CA LEU A 573 33.30 16.81 7.62
C LEU A 573 34.74 16.51 7.20
N PHE A 574 35.50 17.54 6.82
CA PHE A 574 36.84 17.36 6.28
C PHE A 574 37.96 18.09 7.07
N PHE A 575 37.60 19.04 7.94
CA PHE A 575 38.54 19.79 8.76
C PHE A 575 37.91 20.26 10.05
N GLY A 576 38.75 20.66 10.98
CA GLY A 576 38.37 21.23 12.28
C GLY A 576 39.57 21.39 13.19
N SER A 577 39.32 21.75 14.42
CA SER A 577 40.34 21.79 15.48
C SER A 577 39.71 21.52 16.83
N TYR A 578 40.52 21.14 17.78
CA TYR A 578 40.10 20.88 19.14
C TYR A 578 41.04 21.52 20.17
N HIS A 579 40.56 21.63 21.40
CA HIS A 579 41.30 22.09 22.54
C HIS A 579 41.35 20.97 23.58
N ASP A 580 42.55 20.63 24.07
CA ASP A 580 42.78 19.48 24.95
C ASP A 580 41.90 19.45 26.21
N VAL A 581 41.54 20.63 26.73
CA VAL A 581 40.79 20.76 27.98
C VAL A 581 39.33 21.12 27.75
N ASP A 582 39.04 22.02 26.81
CA ASP A 582 37.72 22.65 26.64
C ASP A 582 36.85 21.98 25.59
N SER A 583 37.39 21.05 24.81
CA SER A 583 36.60 20.32 23.84
C SER A 583 35.70 19.26 24.48
N ASN A 584 34.46 19.23 24.08
CA ASN A 584 33.46 18.25 24.51
C ASN A 584 32.41 18.00 23.41
N GLU A 585 31.60 16.98 23.61
CA GLU A 585 30.54 16.63 22.62
C GLU A 585 29.56 17.76 22.36
N ASN A 586 29.15 18.48 23.39
CA ASN A 586 28.19 19.58 23.24
C ASN A 586 28.79 20.72 22.40
N ALA A 587 30.07 21.06 22.58
CA ALA A 587 30.74 22.10 21.80
C ALA A 587 30.82 21.73 20.30
N PHE A 588 31.15 20.48 20.00
CA PHE A 588 31.18 20.00 18.61
C PHE A 588 29.78 19.89 17.97
N ARG A 589 28.80 19.49 18.75
CA ARG A 589 27.40 19.50 18.29
C ARG A 589 26.92 20.92 17.92
N MET A 590 27.21 21.89 18.76
CA MET A 590 26.89 23.30 18.50
C MET A 590 27.67 23.86 17.32
N ALA A 591 28.97 23.55 17.21
CA ALA A 591 29.78 23.95 16.07
C ALA A 591 29.27 23.37 14.74
N ALA A 592 28.88 22.11 14.75
CA ALA A 592 28.28 21.44 13.58
C ALA A 592 26.96 22.11 13.16
N SER A 593 26.10 22.44 14.11
CA SER A 593 24.85 23.16 13.84
C SER A 593 25.11 24.53 13.20
N MET A 594 26.07 25.27 13.72
CA MET A 594 26.47 26.59 13.16
C MET A 594 27.01 26.45 11.74
N ALA A 595 27.92 25.51 11.50
CA ALA A 595 28.51 25.25 10.20
C ALA A 595 27.45 24.82 9.17
N PHE A 596 26.56 23.92 9.55
CA PHE A 596 25.50 23.43 8.68
C PHE A 596 24.51 24.55 8.29
N LYS A 597 24.08 25.36 9.22
CA LYS A 597 23.22 26.53 8.94
C LYS A 597 23.88 27.53 7.98
N ASP A 598 25.13 27.85 8.21
CA ASP A 598 25.87 28.75 7.34
C ASP A 598 26.07 28.17 5.93
N GLY A 599 26.41 26.88 5.86
CA GLY A 599 26.55 26.17 4.59
C GLY A 599 25.25 26.11 3.78
N MET A 600 24.13 25.86 4.44
CA MET A 600 22.80 25.88 3.82
C MET A 600 22.48 27.27 3.25
N ARG A 601 22.72 28.33 4.01
CA ARG A 601 22.47 29.70 3.57
C ARG A 601 23.29 30.10 2.35
N LYS A 602 24.53 29.62 2.26
CA LYS A 602 25.42 29.88 1.12
C LYS A 602 25.14 28.99 -0.09
N ALA A 603 24.42 27.90 0.09
CA ALA A 603 24.16 26.89 -0.94
C ALA A 603 22.82 27.08 -1.70
N SER A 604 22.28 28.29 -1.72
CA SER A 604 21.00 28.63 -2.37
C SER A 604 19.86 27.76 -1.86
N PRO A 605 19.43 27.94 -0.60
CA PRO A 605 18.34 27.15 -0.03
C PRO A 605 17.01 27.46 -0.71
N VAL A 606 16.19 26.45 -0.91
CA VAL A 606 14.87 26.53 -1.52
C VAL A 606 13.85 25.74 -0.70
N LEU A 607 12.60 26.17 -0.80
CA LEU A 607 11.46 25.49 -0.20
C LEU A 607 10.86 24.50 -1.20
N LEU A 608 10.58 23.29 -0.74
CA LEU A 608 9.91 22.24 -1.51
C LEU A 608 8.46 22.13 -1.08
N GLU A 609 7.57 22.02 -2.05
CA GLU A 609 6.14 21.77 -1.85
C GLU A 609 5.72 20.41 -2.40
N PRO A 610 4.76 19.71 -1.75
CA PRO A 610 4.25 18.45 -2.26
C PRO A 610 3.41 18.70 -3.51
N MET A 611 3.70 17.95 -4.57
CA MET A 611 2.97 17.94 -5.82
C MET A 611 2.08 16.71 -5.90
N MET A 612 0.82 16.92 -6.24
CA MET A 612 -0.18 15.88 -6.35
C MET A 612 -0.41 15.50 -7.81
N ALA A 613 -0.48 14.22 -8.08
CA ALA A 613 -0.98 13.71 -9.36
C ALA A 613 -2.51 13.71 -9.29
N VAL A 614 -3.13 14.58 -10.10
CA VAL A 614 -4.58 14.75 -10.16
C VAL A 614 -5.09 14.23 -11.49
N GLU A 615 -6.12 13.41 -11.46
CA GLU A 615 -6.85 12.98 -12.66
C GLU A 615 -8.33 13.31 -12.48
N VAL A 616 -8.87 14.07 -13.43
CA VAL A 616 -10.28 14.47 -13.45
C VAL A 616 -10.98 13.78 -14.60
N GLU A 617 -12.02 13.03 -14.31
CA GLU A 617 -12.92 12.44 -15.28
C GLU A 617 -14.16 13.32 -15.43
N THR A 618 -14.35 13.88 -16.60
CA THR A 618 -15.41 14.86 -16.87
C THR A 618 -16.07 14.64 -18.23
N PRO A 619 -17.38 14.97 -18.39
CA PRO A 619 -17.95 15.12 -19.70
C PRO A 619 -17.18 16.12 -20.56
N GLU A 620 -17.13 15.90 -21.87
CA GLU A 620 -16.35 16.74 -22.80
C GLU A 620 -16.71 18.23 -22.73
N ASP A 621 -17.98 18.56 -22.51
CA ASP A 621 -18.49 19.93 -22.43
C ASP A 621 -17.82 20.76 -21.30
N TYR A 622 -17.35 20.10 -20.24
CA TYR A 622 -16.71 20.75 -19.09
C TYR A 622 -15.18 20.66 -19.09
N ALA A 623 -14.60 19.94 -20.06
CA ALA A 623 -13.15 19.69 -20.07
C ALA A 623 -12.32 20.99 -20.12
N GLY A 624 -12.74 21.98 -20.90
CA GLY A 624 -12.08 23.27 -20.97
C GLY A 624 -12.09 24.04 -19.64
N ASN A 625 -13.24 24.06 -18.96
CA ASN A 625 -13.38 24.68 -17.65
C ASN A 625 -12.55 24.00 -16.57
N VAL A 626 -12.52 22.67 -16.59
CA VAL A 626 -11.70 21.88 -15.66
C VAL A 626 -10.21 22.14 -15.88
N MET A 627 -9.72 22.15 -17.11
CA MET A 627 -8.34 22.48 -17.43
C MET A 627 -7.97 23.89 -17.01
N GLY A 628 -8.85 24.86 -17.26
CA GLY A 628 -8.66 26.25 -16.85
C GLY A 628 -8.56 26.40 -15.34
N ASP A 629 -9.41 25.72 -14.57
CA ASP A 629 -9.38 25.74 -13.12
C ASP A 629 -8.09 25.09 -12.57
N LEU A 630 -7.70 23.94 -13.09
CA LEU A 630 -6.43 23.28 -12.70
C LEU A 630 -5.22 24.19 -12.99
N SER A 631 -5.20 24.87 -14.12
CA SER A 631 -4.15 25.83 -14.46
C SER A 631 -4.14 27.03 -13.52
N SER A 632 -5.31 27.51 -13.09
CA SER A 632 -5.42 28.61 -12.10
C SER A 632 -4.90 28.22 -10.72
N ARG A 633 -4.85 26.92 -10.41
CA ARG A 633 -4.28 26.31 -9.21
C ARG A 633 -2.80 25.99 -9.32
N ARG A 634 -2.09 26.64 -10.20
CA ARG A 634 -0.69 26.36 -10.54
C ARG A 634 -0.46 24.92 -11.04
N GLY A 635 -1.51 24.29 -11.54
CA GLY A 635 -1.45 22.95 -12.10
C GLY A 635 -0.80 22.92 -13.47
N MET A 636 -0.01 21.90 -13.71
CA MET A 636 0.56 21.59 -15.01
C MET A 636 -0.23 20.45 -15.63
N VAL A 637 -1.06 20.75 -16.61
CA VAL A 637 -1.81 19.73 -17.35
C VAL A 637 -0.84 18.92 -18.20
N GLN A 638 -0.79 17.62 -17.97
CA GLN A 638 0.12 16.70 -18.65
C GLN A 638 -0.49 15.99 -19.83
N GLY A 639 -1.79 15.83 -19.84
CA GLY A 639 -2.50 15.16 -20.91
C GLY A 639 -4.01 15.16 -20.71
N MET A 640 -4.69 14.87 -21.78
CA MET A 640 -6.13 14.69 -21.82
C MET A 640 -6.43 13.50 -22.74
N ASP A 641 -6.99 12.45 -22.18
CA ASP A 641 -7.34 11.23 -22.90
C ASP A 641 -8.84 11.12 -23.11
N ASP A 642 -9.24 10.58 -24.23
CA ASP A 642 -10.64 10.24 -24.48
C ASP A 642 -11.03 9.03 -23.61
N MET A 643 -12.18 9.14 -22.95
CA MET A 643 -12.74 8.04 -22.20
C MET A 643 -13.59 7.14 -23.09
N VAL A 644 -13.45 5.84 -22.91
CA VAL A 644 -14.34 4.87 -23.57
C VAL A 644 -15.74 5.02 -22.97
N GLY A 645 -16.71 5.37 -23.79
CA GLY A 645 -18.07 5.69 -23.36
C GLY A 645 -18.41 7.18 -23.33
N GLY A 646 -17.47 8.04 -23.76
CA GLY A 646 -17.62 9.50 -23.83
C GLY A 646 -17.05 10.22 -22.60
N GLY A 647 -16.55 11.41 -22.81
CA GLY A 647 -15.90 12.22 -21.79
C GLY A 647 -14.39 12.25 -21.93
N LYS A 648 -13.74 13.00 -21.04
CA LYS A 648 -12.29 13.24 -21.02
C LYS A 648 -11.70 12.90 -19.63
N ALA A 649 -10.53 12.30 -19.62
CA ALA A 649 -9.70 12.13 -18.46
C ALA A 649 -8.54 13.13 -18.53
N ILE A 650 -8.49 14.09 -17.62
CA ILE A 650 -7.48 15.15 -17.58
C ILE A 650 -6.48 14.84 -16.48
N LYS A 651 -5.21 14.70 -16.84
CA LYS A 651 -4.11 14.44 -15.93
C LYS A 651 -3.32 15.72 -15.70
N ALA A 652 -3.05 16.05 -14.45
CA ALA A 652 -2.29 17.24 -14.07
C ALA A 652 -1.45 16.98 -12.82
N GLU A 653 -0.37 17.75 -12.69
CA GLU A 653 0.38 17.89 -11.44
C GLU A 653 0.02 19.24 -10.81
N VAL A 654 -0.50 19.19 -9.59
CA VAL A 654 -0.98 20.39 -8.88
C VAL A 654 -0.39 20.42 -7.47
N PRO A 655 0.09 21.58 -6.97
CA PRO A 655 0.52 21.69 -5.58
C PRO A 655 -0.62 21.36 -4.61
N LEU A 656 -0.32 20.62 -3.57
CA LEU A 656 -1.32 20.23 -2.56
C LEU A 656 -2.00 21.47 -1.94
N ALA A 657 -1.25 22.52 -1.68
CA ALA A 657 -1.77 23.77 -1.11
C ALA A 657 -2.92 24.39 -1.92
N GLU A 658 -2.94 24.17 -3.23
CA GLU A 658 -3.97 24.69 -4.14
C GLU A 658 -5.19 23.77 -4.30
N MET A 659 -5.13 22.56 -3.74
CA MET A 659 -6.18 21.54 -3.90
C MET A 659 -7.21 21.51 -2.78
N PHE A 660 -7.01 22.24 -1.71
CA PHE A 660 -8.02 22.33 -0.64
C PHE A 660 -9.33 22.92 -1.17
N GLY A 661 -10.44 22.25 -0.88
CA GLY A 661 -11.75 22.67 -1.36
C GLY A 661 -12.05 22.38 -2.83
N TYR A 662 -11.17 21.67 -3.54
CA TYR A 662 -11.35 21.37 -4.96
C TYR A 662 -12.59 20.52 -5.26
N SER A 663 -12.95 19.61 -4.38
CA SER A 663 -14.16 18.78 -4.53
C SER A 663 -15.43 19.63 -4.72
N THR A 664 -15.58 20.67 -3.90
CA THR A 664 -16.72 21.60 -3.98
C THR A 664 -16.69 22.42 -5.29
N THR A 665 -15.52 22.94 -5.64
CA THR A 665 -15.34 23.72 -6.88
C THR A 665 -15.65 22.87 -8.12
N LEU A 666 -15.16 21.65 -8.17
CA LEU A 666 -15.39 20.72 -9.27
C LEU A 666 -16.87 20.36 -9.44
N ARG A 667 -17.56 20.08 -8.35
CA ARG A 667 -19.01 19.81 -8.36
C ARG A 667 -19.80 21.01 -8.91
N SER A 668 -19.48 22.19 -8.45
CA SER A 668 -20.14 23.43 -8.91
C SER A 668 -19.89 23.70 -10.39
N ALA A 669 -18.65 23.51 -10.86
CA ALA A 669 -18.26 23.75 -12.24
C ALA A 669 -18.84 22.73 -13.23
N THR A 670 -19.15 21.50 -12.80
CA THR A 670 -19.56 20.39 -13.66
C THR A 670 -20.95 19.86 -13.35
N GLN A 671 -21.71 20.56 -12.54
CA GLN A 671 -23.06 20.13 -12.11
C GLN A 671 -23.07 18.71 -11.49
N GLY A 672 -22.02 18.37 -10.76
CA GLY A 672 -21.87 17.07 -10.11
C GLY A 672 -21.49 15.92 -11.05
N ARG A 673 -21.20 16.18 -12.31
CA ARG A 673 -20.91 15.15 -13.33
C ARG A 673 -19.46 14.70 -13.39
N ALA A 674 -18.53 15.48 -12.85
CA ALA A 674 -17.11 15.14 -12.84
C ALA A 674 -16.70 14.51 -11.50
N THR A 675 -15.74 13.61 -11.57
CA THR A 675 -15.07 13.01 -10.44
C THR A 675 -13.57 13.22 -10.56
N TYR A 676 -12.85 13.22 -9.45
CA TYR A 676 -11.40 13.32 -9.47
C TYR A 676 -10.75 12.39 -8.46
N THR A 677 -9.51 12.07 -8.72
CA THR A 677 -8.62 11.39 -7.79
C THR A 677 -7.35 12.20 -7.64
N MET A 678 -6.73 12.12 -6.50
CA MET A 678 -5.52 12.85 -6.16
C MET A 678 -4.62 11.96 -5.30
N GLU A 679 -3.36 11.83 -5.71
CA GLU A 679 -2.34 11.13 -4.93
C GLU A 679 -1.04 11.92 -4.89
N PHE A 680 -0.26 11.75 -3.81
CA PHE A 680 1.06 12.36 -3.72
C PHE A 680 2.00 11.77 -4.79
N LYS A 681 2.71 12.64 -5.50
CA LYS A 681 3.68 12.22 -6.52
C LYS A 681 5.12 12.48 -6.10
N HIS A 682 5.48 13.72 -5.84
CA HIS A 682 6.83 14.13 -5.46
C HIS A 682 6.84 15.52 -4.83
N TYR A 683 7.96 15.91 -4.25
CA TYR A 683 8.23 17.30 -3.85
C TYR A 683 8.88 18.05 -5.01
N ALA A 684 8.49 19.31 -5.22
CA ALA A 684 9.05 20.21 -6.20
C ALA A 684 9.37 21.57 -5.57
N GLU A 685 10.30 22.31 -6.18
CA GLU A 685 10.65 23.66 -5.72
C GLU A 685 9.44 24.59 -5.82
N ALA A 686 9.10 25.24 -4.71
CA ALA A 686 8.06 26.26 -4.67
C ALA A 686 8.53 27.53 -5.38
N PRO A 687 7.67 28.19 -6.18
CA PRO A 687 7.97 29.49 -6.75
C PRO A 687 8.37 30.51 -5.67
N LYS A 688 9.23 31.46 -6.01
CA LYS A 688 9.79 32.43 -5.06
C LYS A 688 8.72 33.21 -4.29
N ASN A 689 7.67 33.64 -4.97
CA ASN A 689 6.55 34.35 -4.34
C ASN A 689 5.78 33.49 -3.32
N VAL A 690 5.61 32.20 -3.63
CA VAL A 690 4.96 31.24 -2.75
C VAL A 690 5.84 30.95 -1.52
N ALA A 691 7.14 30.74 -1.73
CA ALA A 691 8.10 30.52 -0.65
C ALA A 691 8.17 31.71 0.30
N GLU A 692 8.22 32.96 -0.23
CA GLU A 692 8.20 34.18 0.56
C GLU A 692 6.93 34.35 1.39
N ALA A 693 5.77 34.01 0.81
CA ALA A 693 4.49 34.06 1.53
C ALA A 693 4.46 33.05 2.70
N ILE A 694 4.97 31.85 2.49
CA ILE A 694 5.04 30.81 3.53
C ILE A 694 6.00 31.22 4.65
N MET A 695 7.18 31.73 4.31
CA MET A 695 8.16 32.21 5.30
C MET A 695 7.60 33.37 6.11
N SER A 696 6.91 34.31 5.48
CA SER A 696 6.28 35.48 6.15
C SER A 696 5.14 35.04 7.08
N ALA A 697 4.37 34.03 6.71
CA ALA A 697 3.30 33.51 7.54
C ALA A 697 3.84 32.81 8.80
N ARG A 698 5.03 32.20 8.71
CA ARG A 698 5.67 31.53 9.84
C ARG A 698 6.44 32.47 10.78
N ALA A 699 6.86 33.61 10.29
CA ALA A 699 7.53 34.64 11.09
C ALA A 699 6.57 35.40 12.01
N LYS A 700 5.26 35.31 11.79
CA LYS A 700 4.19 35.87 12.62
C LYS A 700 3.71 34.82 13.65
#